data_e21d43532b27518ae0fdefe654d09563
#
_entry.id   e21d43532b27518ae0fdefe654d09563
#
_cell.length_a   1.000
_cell.length_b   1.000
_cell.length_c   1.000
_cell.angle_alpha   90.00
_cell.angle_beta   90.00
_cell.angle_gamma   90.00
#
_symmetry.space_group_name_H-M   'P 1'
#
loop_
_entity.id
_entity.type
_entity.pdbx_description
1 polymer ?
#
loop_
_entity_poly.entity_id
_entity_poly.type
_entity_poly.pdbx_seq_one_letter_code
_entity_poly.pdbx_strand_id
1 'polypeptide(L)'
;MNRADGQSTFGRPRRRASTRRAAGFFAVIVTVIALLAAVGCGNARTSTTSPTAPSGTATSTTSTTTPGTTPDTVPAAGLTGPYDEPNYLDPQAVDLGAVTNIDKATLSDAQKQVLARQSFVAVAPPADEQPWKFWQVYESSRYQGLPLLVTTDSVLNAYHGLFDTLLQRMEEDALFKQAVTMTEALYAASSDQWNTATDPTVKEDARLNMAYFSVANSLLKGANTAPDVVGDEVDAELALIETAAGLEASPILGYLEDYSQYKPRGHYTRSETLKRYFKAMMWYGHTAFYINPRGDISEELTQSLTRRAILVSSSLVGSVKEAWLAIYEPTSFLVGRADDLTVDDMEKVLTQVFGVAQPAPDALADLAKIATVQKELNKLSAPKILTAAGREPGDTENREENERSFRVMGQRYIPDSYAFQQLVWAYVGEEPDKKRDLPMGLDIMTVLGSDQAYRIEKQDFAQDQYKNWESQIKKVNREFTERTTDLWPANLYTGWLESLRHVMAFPADGAPDFMKSRVWARKSLNTALGSWTELRHDTILYAKQSVTAEGAGGEEPEAPGYVEPYPAFYAKIAELATTLRKGLVDYGLIDPDSANKLETMIGLSETLQSIAQKELTGEELTLDERTTIAEYGHYLEILEQFSDSEEGRTLSPTAEKSPLVADVHSSYNSHRALEEATGYPLVLYAVVELDGKPQLFAGASYAYYEFTVPLAERLTDEEWIALLDSGQAPTRPAWTNEWIVDK
;
A
#
# COMPACT_ATOMS: atom_id res chain seq x y z
N MET A 1 54.80 -3.46 -39.49
CA MET A 1 55.70 -4.61 -39.73
C MET A 1 55.01 -5.84 -39.14
N ASN A 2 54.59 -6.68 -40.05
CA ASN A 2 54.46 -8.15 -40.07
C ASN A 2 53.78 -8.84 -38.85
N ARG A 3 52.57 -9.42 -39.06
CA ARG A 3 52.28 -10.78 -39.62
C ARG A 3 52.68 -11.89 -38.63
N ALA A 4 51.93 -12.94 -38.36
CA ALA A 4 50.86 -13.67 -39.06
C ALA A 4 50.21 -14.68 -38.08
N ASP A 5 48.92 -14.95 -38.25
CA ASP A 5 48.27 -16.21 -38.64
C ASP A 5 48.50 -17.48 -37.81
N GLY A 6 47.41 -18.16 -37.48
CA GLY A 6 47.35 -19.53 -36.99
C GLY A 6 45.95 -20.03 -36.73
N GLN A 7 45.19 -20.39 -37.77
CA GLN A 7 43.99 -21.22 -37.71
C GLN A 7 44.33 -22.66 -37.34
N SER A 8 43.47 -23.35 -36.57
CA SER A 8 43.14 -24.76 -36.85
C SER A 8 41.82 -25.18 -36.26
N THR A 9 41.03 -25.70 -37.12
CA THR A 9 39.75 -26.40 -37.08
C THR A 9 39.82 -27.81 -36.50
N PHE A 10 38.62 -28.39 -36.34
CA PHE A 10 38.16 -29.76 -36.06
C PHE A 10 37.59 -29.94 -34.64
N GLY A 11 36.40 -30.52 -34.39
CA GLY A 11 35.44 -31.21 -35.25
C GLY A 11 34.33 -31.79 -34.34
N ARG A 12 33.08 -31.71 -34.79
CA ARG A 12 31.97 -32.44 -34.14
C ARG A 12 32.05 -33.93 -34.43
N PRO A 13 31.48 -34.79 -33.58
CA PRO A 13 30.60 -35.82 -34.13
C PRO A 13 29.21 -35.87 -33.49
N ARG A 14 28.31 -36.34 -34.33
CA ARG A 14 26.86 -36.55 -34.14
C ARG A 14 26.56 -37.94 -33.53
N ARG A 15 25.37 -37.98 -32.85
CA ARG A 15 24.36 -39.07 -32.75
C ARG A 15 24.66 -40.28 -31.90
N ARG A 16 23.72 -40.54 -30.94
CA ARG A 16 22.71 -41.61 -31.10
C ARG A 16 21.62 -41.53 -30.02
N ALA A 17 20.38 -41.66 -30.47
CA ALA A 17 19.19 -41.84 -29.66
C ALA A 17 19.17 -43.23 -29.02
N SER A 18 18.59 -43.34 -27.83
CA SER A 18 17.99 -44.58 -27.34
C SER A 18 16.72 -44.27 -26.56
N THR A 19 15.60 -44.50 -27.21
CA THR A 19 14.29 -44.68 -26.61
C THR A 19 14.28 -45.97 -25.77
N ARG A 20 13.76 -45.88 -24.52
CA ARG A 20 12.87 -46.90 -23.93
C ARG A 20 12.45 -46.62 -22.50
N ARG A 21 11.09 -46.45 -22.34
CA ARG A 21 10.23 -46.94 -21.29
C ARG A 21 10.45 -46.47 -19.85
N ALA A 22 9.49 -45.68 -19.37
CA ALA A 22 8.74 -46.00 -18.17
C ALA A 22 7.38 -45.31 -18.26
N ALA A 23 6.35 -46.06 -18.60
CA ALA A 23 4.97 -45.75 -18.32
C ALA A 23 4.64 -46.38 -16.96
N GLY A 24 3.92 -45.65 -16.12
CA GLY A 24 3.29 -46.22 -14.93
C GLY A 24 3.58 -45.46 -13.66
N PHE A 25 2.76 -44.44 -13.38
CA PHE A 25 2.27 -44.08 -12.05
C PHE A 25 1.40 -42.82 -12.20
N PHE A 26 0.22 -43.02 -12.79
CA PHE A 26 -0.89 -42.07 -12.72
C PHE A 26 -2.17 -42.90 -12.60
N ALA A 27 -2.54 -43.20 -11.38
CA ALA A 27 -3.88 -43.68 -11.02
C ALA A 27 -3.90 -44.01 -9.53
N VAL A 28 -4.04 -43.07 -8.65
CA VAL A 28 -4.68 -43.18 -7.32
C VAL A 28 -4.64 -41.79 -6.72
N ILE A 29 -5.61 -40.97 -6.98
CA ILE A 29 -6.17 -39.86 -6.17
C ILE A 29 -7.29 -39.22 -7.01
N VAL A 30 -8.34 -39.98 -7.28
CA VAL A 30 -9.67 -39.45 -7.67
C VAL A 30 -10.71 -40.46 -7.15
N THR A 31 -10.87 -40.58 -5.84
CA THR A 31 -12.00 -41.34 -5.26
C THR A 31 -12.24 -41.01 -3.78
N VAL A 32 -12.40 -39.75 -3.42
CA VAL A 32 -12.96 -39.35 -2.08
C VAL A 32 -13.88 -38.12 -2.12
N ILE A 33 -14.31 -37.61 -3.27
CA ILE A 33 -15.33 -36.53 -3.31
C ILE A 33 -16.52 -37.03 -4.17
N ALA A 34 -17.22 -38.04 -3.73
CA ALA A 34 -18.49 -38.45 -4.33
C ALA A 34 -19.34 -39.27 -3.37
N LEU A 35 -19.67 -38.74 -2.19
CA LEU A 35 -20.60 -39.41 -1.29
C LEU A 35 -21.25 -38.46 -0.30
N LEU A 36 -21.96 -37.45 -0.80
CA LEU A 36 -22.97 -36.69 -0.03
C LEU A 36 -23.86 -35.83 -0.95
N ALA A 37 -24.54 -36.49 -1.91
CA ALA A 37 -25.66 -35.86 -2.63
C ALA A 37 -26.58 -36.90 -3.20
N ALA A 38 -27.40 -37.47 -2.36
CA ALA A 38 -28.61 -38.19 -2.77
C ALA A 38 -29.54 -38.39 -1.59
N VAL A 39 -30.47 -37.46 -1.37
CA VAL A 39 -31.86 -37.76 -0.96
C VAL A 39 -32.69 -36.46 -1.15
N GLY A 40 -33.75 -36.58 -1.98
CA GLY A 40 -34.83 -35.60 -1.97
C GLY A 40 -35.33 -35.12 -3.33
N CYS A 41 -35.85 -36.04 -4.17
CA CYS A 41 -36.76 -35.68 -5.28
C CYS A 41 -38.17 -35.41 -4.80
N GLY A 42 -38.80 -34.31 -5.27
CA GLY A 42 -40.21 -34.06 -5.14
C GLY A 42 -40.68 -33.05 -6.20
N ASN A 43 -41.40 -33.53 -7.23
CA ASN A 43 -41.95 -32.78 -8.35
C ASN A 43 -43.02 -31.73 -7.94
N ALA A 44 -43.10 -30.60 -8.69
CA ALA A 44 -44.32 -30.21 -9.44
C ALA A 44 -44.19 -28.85 -10.13
N ARG A 45 -44.30 -28.91 -11.43
CA ARG A 45 -45.04 -28.11 -12.48
C ARG A 45 -45.27 -26.59 -12.28
N THR A 46 -44.73 -25.89 -13.26
CA THR A 46 -45.26 -24.78 -14.14
C THR A 46 -46.43 -23.92 -13.68
N SER A 47 -46.25 -22.57 -13.72
CA SER A 47 -47.00 -21.71 -14.62
C SER A 47 -46.52 -20.24 -14.54
N THR A 48 -46.45 -19.62 -15.72
CA THR A 48 -46.24 -18.21 -16.06
C THR A 48 -47.32 -17.30 -15.51
N THR A 49 -46.95 -16.10 -15.03
CA THR A 49 -47.54 -14.81 -15.39
C THR A 49 -46.97 -13.66 -14.54
N SER A 50 -46.48 -12.60 -15.19
CA SER A 50 -46.35 -11.27 -14.57
C SER A 50 -47.71 -10.64 -14.38
N PRO A 51 -47.89 -9.83 -13.34
CA PRO A 51 -48.17 -8.43 -13.62
C PRO A 51 -47.68 -7.39 -12.54
N THR A 52 -47.39 -6.18 -13.05
CA THR A 52 -47.68 -4.82 -12.57
C THR A 52 -47.74 -4.50 -11.07
N ALA A 53 -46.95 -3.46 -10.70
CA ALA A 53 -46.98 -2.78 -9.42
C ALA A 53 -48.31 -2.06 -9.12
N PRO A 54 -48.63 -1.85 -7.84
CA PRO A 54 -49.09 -0.53 -7.41
C PRO A 54 -48.44 -0.02 -6.12
N SER A 55 -48.33 1.31 -6.03
CA SER A 55 -47.99 2.13 -4.91
C SER A 55 -48.90 1.89 -3.69
N GLY A 56 -48.31 1.81 -2.48
CA GLY A 56 -49.08 1.77 -1.26
C GLY A 56 -48.23 2.17 -0.06
N THR A 57 -48.61 3.28 0.54
CA THR A 57 -48.14 3.82 1.82
C THR A 57 -48.21 2.77 2.94
N ALA A 58 -47.14 2.55 3.65
CA ALA A 58 -47.10 1.65 4.78
C ALA A 58 -46.76 2.39 6.09
N THR A 59 -47.68 2.31 6.98
CA THR A 59 -47.64 2.70 8.38
C THR A 59 -46.67 1.80 9.18
N SER A 60 -45.86 2.40 10.03
CA SER A 60 -44.95 1.73 10.96
C SER A 60 -45.71 0.91 12.01
N THR A 61 -45.39 -0.38 12.08
CA THR A 61 -45.65 -1.19 13.28
C THR A 61 -44.34 -1.74 13.81
N THR A 62 -44.01 -1.32 15.02
CA THR A 62 -42.87 -1.76 15.82
C THR A 62 -43.05 -3.23 16.19
N SER A 63 -42.19 -4.10 15.66
CA SER A 63 -41.98 -5.47 16.17
C SER A 63 -40.70 -5.48 16.95
N THR A 64 -40.78 -5.69 18.26
CA THR A 64 -39.66 -6.00 19.14
C THR A 64 -39.12 -7.39 18.82
N THR A 65 -38.02 -7.43 18.07
CA THR A 65 -37.14 -8.60 18.03
C THR A 65 -35.99 -8.37 19.00
N THR A 66 -35.79 -9.31 19.89
CA THR A 66 -34.66 -9.42 20.83
C THR A 66 -33.34 -9.31 20.05
N PRO A 67 -32.36 -8.46 20.46
CA PRO A 67 -31.09 -8.40 19.81
C PRO A 67 -30.34 -9.73 20.01
N GLY A 68 -29.95 -10.37 18.90
CA GLY A 68 -28.89 -11.36 18.93
C GLY A 68 -27.62 -10.66 19.44
N THR A 69 -26.91 -11.32 20.31
CA THR A 69 -25.60 -10.92 20.80
C THR A 69 -24.67 -10.71 19.60
N THR A 70 -24.40 -9.44 19.26
CA THR A 70 -23.18 -9.06 18.54
C THR A 70 -22.00 -9.57 19.36
N PRO A 71 -20.96 -10.14 18.74
CA PRO A 71 -19.72 -10.42 19.45
C PRO A 71 -19.28 -9.11 20.12
N ASP A 72 -19.01 -9.17 21.42
CA ASP A 72 -18.47 -8.04 22.17
C ASP A 72 -17.27 -7.52 21.38
N THR A 73 -17.39 -6.29 20.88
CA THR A 73 -16.24 -5.54 20.41
C THR A 73 -15.32 -5.42 21.61
N VAL A 74 -14.24 -6.21 21.60
CA VAL A 74 -13.16 -6.08 22.58
C VAL A 74 -12.74 -4.62 22.49
N PRO A 75 -12.89 -3.80 23.55
CA PRO A 75 -12.42 -2.43 23.50
C PRO A 75 -10.93 -2.51 23.16
N ALA A 76 -10.45 -1.68 22.22
CA ALA A 76 -9.03 -1.50 22.00
C ALA A 76 -8.42 -1.16 23.37
N ALA A 77 -7.84 -2.16 24.03
CA ALA A 77 -7.38 -2.04 25.40
C ALA A 77 -6.38 -0.89 25.43
N GLY A 78 -6.83 0.25 25.98
CA GLY A 78 -6.01 1.29 26.52
C GLY A 78 -4.85 1.79 25.67
N LEU A 79 -5.10 2.20 24.41
CA LEU A 79 -4.23 3.21 23.79
C LEU A 79 -4.55 4.54 24.53
N THR A 80 -3.97 4.68 25.70
CA THR A 80 -3.73 5.99 26.30
C THR A 80 -2.95 6.81 25.26
N GLY A 81 -3.16 8.11 25.16
CA GLY A 81 -2.41 8.91 24.18
C GLY A 81 -0.90 8.66 24.30
N PRO A 82 -0.06 8.88 23.28
CA PRO A 82 1.36 8.52 23.25
C PRO A 82 2.19 9.21 24.34
N TYR A 83 1.56 9.99 25.19
CA TYR A 83 2.19 10.83 26.22
C TYR A 83 2.33 10.12 27.57
N ASP A 84 1.49 9.11 27.83
CA ASP A 84 1.50 8.35 29.06
C ASP A 84 2.18 7.00 28.82
N GLU A 85 3.33 6.80 29.44
CA GLU A 85 4.10 5.54 29.34
C GLU A 85 3.34 4.42 30.09
N PRO A 86 3.07 3.28 29.43
CA PRO A 86 2.59 2.09 30.12
C PRO A 86 3.57 1.66 31.24
N ASN A 87 3.11 0.87 32.18
CA ASN A 87 3.96 0.29 33.23
C ASN A 87 4.79 -0.86 32.66
N TYR A 88 5.79 -0.51 31.85
CA TYR A 88 6.73 -1.50 31.30
C TYR A 88 7.46 -2.24 32.42
N LEU A 89 7.59 -3.55 32.23
CA LEU A 89 8.47 -4.36 33.07
C LEU A 89 9.93 -4.14 32.68
N ASP A 90 10.83 -4.32 33.66
CA ASP A 90 12.26 -4.42 33.36
C ASP A 90 12.52 -5.63 32.43
N PRO A 91 13.57 -5.58 31.57
CA PRO A 91 13.92 -6.70 30.72
C PRO A 91 14.04 -8.00 31.51
N GLN A 92 13.39 -9.07 31.06
CA GLN A 92 13.35 -10.35 31.78
C GLN A 92 14.56 -11.18 31.40
N ALA A 93 15.49 -11.33 32.33
CA ALA A 93 16.68 -12.16 32.13
C ALA A 93 16.33 -13.66 32.19
N VAL A 94 16.93 -14.45 31.30
CA VAL A 94 16.79 -15.91 31.27
C VAL A 94 18.15 -16.62 31.42
N ASP A 95 18.15 -17.71 32.18
CA ASP A 95 19.29 -18.62 32.22
C ASP A 95 19.30 -19.53 30.98
N LEU A 96 20.16 -19.23 30.01
CA LEU A 96 20.29 -20.01 28.79
C LEU A 96 20.73 -21.48 29.07
N GLY A 97 21.31 -21.77 30.21
CA GLY A 97 21.63 -23.15 30.63
C GLY A 97 20.41 -23.98 31.00
N ALA A 98 19.26 -23.31 31.28
CA ALA A 98 17.98 -23.97 31.54
C ALA A 98 17.13 -24.15 30.26
N VAL A 99 17.48 -23.48 29.16
CA VAL A 99 16.73 -23.57 27.87
C VAL A 99 17.04 -24.90 27.19
N THR A 100 16.03 -25.74 27.04
CA THR A 100 16.20 -27.17 26.69
C THR A 100 16.69 -27.42 25.26
N ASN A 101 16.57 -26.47 24.34
CA ASN A 101 16.89 -26.59 22.93
C ASN A 101 17.75 -25.44 22.38
N ILE A 102 18.51 -24.78 23.26
CA ILE A 102 19.37 -23.64 22.88
C ILE A 102 20.45 -24.01 21.87
N ASP A 103 20.86 -25.27 21.84
CA ASP A 103 21.84 -25.82 20.91
C ASP A 103 21.37 -25.98 19.48
N LYS A 104 20.06 -25.88 19.24
CA LYS A 104 19.48 -25.93 17.89
C LYS A 104 19.68 -24.64 17.10
N ALA A 105 19.93 -23.51 17.76
CA ALA A 105 20.19 -22.23 17.12
C ALA A 105 21.69 -21.90 17.15
N THR A 106 22.22 -21.47 16.00
CA THR A 106 23.63 -20.99 15.90
C THR A 106 23.71 -19.52 16.24
N LEU A 107 23.91 -19.21 17.53
CA LEU A 107 23.99 -17.84 18.04
C LEU A 107 25.43 -17.48 18.44
N SER A 108 25.89 -16.28 18.06
CA SER A 108 27.15 -15.70 18.56
C SER A 108 27.06 -15.36 20.05
N ASP A 109 28.20 -15.10 20.69
CA ASP A 109 28.24 -14.70 22.10
C ASP A 109 27.48 -13.38 22.35
N ALA A 110 27.54 -12.43 21.41
CA ALA A 110 26.82 -11.16 21.52
C ALA A 110 25.30 -11.39 21.45
N GLN A 111 24.81 -12.23 20.53
CA GLN A 111 23.42 -12.60 20.40
C GLN A 111 22.92 -13.34 21.65
N LYS A 112 23.70 -14.29 22.18
CA LYS A 112 23.38 -14.98 23.43
C LYS A 112 23.34 -14.03 24.66
N GLN A 113 24.18 -13.00 24.70
CA GLN A 113 24.15 -12.00 25.78
C GLN A 113 22.85 -11.17 25.73
N VAL A 114 22.38 -10.77 24.51
CA VAL A 114 21.14 -10.05 24.35
C VAL A 114 19.96 -10.95 24.70
N LEU A 115 19.92 -12.17 24.18
CA LEU A 115 18.88 -13.17 24.49
C LEU A 115 18.78 -13.45 25.99
N ALA A 116 19.95 -13.66 26.68
CA ALA A 116 19.98 -13.89 28.12
C ALA A 116 19.49 -12.70 28.94
N ARG A 117 19.72 -11.47 28.47
CA ARG A 117 19.33 -10.24 29.17
C ARG A 117 17.82 -9.96 29.11
N GLN A 118 17.17 -10.28 28.02
CA GLN A 118 15.80 -9.80 27.73
C GLN A 118 14.87 -10.83 27.11
N SER A 119 15.26 -12.11 27.09
CA SER A 119 14.50 -13.27 26.60
C SER A 119 14.20 -13.29 25.09
N PHE A 120 14.68 -12.33 24.30
CA PHE A 120 14.58 -12.36 22.84
C PHE A 120 15.75 -11.63 22.16
N VAL A 121 15.99 -11.97 20.89
CA VAL A 121 16.96 -11.32 20.02
C VAL A 121 16.58 -11.56 18.55
N ALA A 122 16.69 -10.54 17.70
CA ALA A 122 16.61 -10.72 16.25
C ALA A 122 18.01 -10.74 15.63
N VAL A 123 18.16 -11.59 14.63
CA VAL A 123 19.46 -11.89 14.01
C VAL A 123 19.33 -11.80 12.50
N ALA A 124 20.25 -11.09 11.84
CA ALA A 124 20.43 -11.20 10.40
C ALA A 124 21.22 -12.47 10.09
N PRO A 125 20.67 -13.45 9.34
CA PRO A 125 21.45 -14.61 8.88
C PRO A 125 22.65 -14.19 8.01
N PRO A 126 23.67 -15.06 7.85
CA PRO A 126 24.73 -14.82 6.86
C PRO A 126 24.16 -14.69 5.45
N ALA A 127 24.87 -13.97 4.58
CA ALA A 127 24.41 -13.71 3.21
C ALA A 127 24.15 -14.98 2.36
N ASP A 128 24.84 -16.08 2.66
CA ASP A 128 24.67 -17.38 2.02
C ASP A 128 23.52 -18.24 2.62
N GLU A 129 22.97 -17.81 3.78
CA GLU A 129 21.84 -18.43 4.47
C GLU A 129 20.65 -17.45 4.59
N GLN A 130 20.71 -16.29 3.91
CA GLN A 130 19.72 -15.22 4.02
C GLN A 130 18.37 -15.67 3.45
N PRO A 131 17.28 -15.69 4.23
CA PRO A 131 15.95 -15.94 3.70
C PRO A 131 15.52 -14.76 2.83
N TRP A 132 14.91 -15.04 1.69
CA TRP A 132 14.38 -14.02 0.78
C TRP A 132 12.95 -13.65 1.14
N LYS A 133 12.22 -14.58 1.78
CA LYS A 133 10.81 -14.49 2.17
C LYS A 133 10.60 -14.89 3.62
N PHE A 134 9.54 -14.37 4.23
CA PHE A 134 9.20 -14.65 5.64
C PHE A 134 8.90 -16.14 5.87
N TRP A 135 8.18 -16.81 4.98
CA TRP A 135 7.87 -18.24 5.11
C TRP A 135 9.13 -19.13 5.19
N GLN A 136 10.23 -18.74 4.53
CA GLN A 136 11.49 -19.49 4.57
C GLN A 136 12.11 -19.51 5.97
N VAL A 137 11.89 -18.49 6.79
CA VAL A 137 12.32 -18.47 8.19
C VAL A 137 11.61 -19.57 8.97
N TYR A 138 10.30 -19.72 8.78
CA TYR A 138 9.50 -20.75 9.45
C TYR A 138 9.87 -22.15 8.99
N GLU A 139 9.98 -22.39 7.70
CA GLU A 139 10.37 -23.68 7.15
C GLU A 139 11.77 -24.07 7.59
N SER A 140 12.76 -23.18 7.52
CA SER A 140 14.12 -23.49 7.98
C SER A 140 14.18 -23.78 9.49
N SER A 141 13.41 -23.04 10.31
CA SER A 141 13.30 -23.27 11.75
C SER A 141 12.64 -24.62 12.06
N ARG A 142 11.59 -24.98 11.34
CA ARG A 142 10.91 -26.28 11.45
C ARG A 142 11.88 -27.44 11.11
N TYR A 143 12.65 -27.32 10.03
CA TYR A 143 13.66 -28.34 9.66
C TYR A 143 14.79 -28.46 10.71
N GLN A 144 15.11 -27.38 11.41
CA GLN A 144 16.06 -27.40 12.55
C GLN A 144 15.41 -28.00 13.82
N GLY A 145 14.10 -28.26 13.79
CA GLY A 145 13.33 -28.75 14.94
C GLY A 145 13.18 -27.72 16.05
N LEU A 146 13.18 -26.42 15.71
CA LEU A 146 12.84 -25.33 16.62
C LEU A 146 11.33 -25.17 16.69
N PRO A 147 10.74 -24.98 17.88
CA PRO A 147 9.38 -24.50 18.02
C PRO A 147 9.17 -23.18 17.29
N LEU A 148 8.00 -23.00 16.65
CA LEU A 148 7.71 -21.81 15.86
C LEU A 148 7.09 -20.71 16.72
N LEU A 149 7.55 -19.47 16.53
CA LEU A 149 6.91 -18.26 17.03
C LEU A 149 6.20 -17.56 15.86
N VAL A 150 4.89 -17.69 15.80
CA VAL A 150 4.08 -16.94 14.82
C VAL A 150 4.06 -15.46 15.21
N THR A 151 4.66 -14.62 14.39
CA THR A 151 4.81 -13.19 14.65
C THR A 151 3.78 -12.36 13.89
N THR A 152 3.39 -11.23 14.46
CA THR A 152 2.55 -10.22 13.77
C THR A 152 3.22 -9.69 12.50
N ASP A 153 4.56 -9.63 12.46
CA ASP A 153 5.37 -9.28 11.28
C ASP A 153 5.03 -10.17 10.08
N SER A 154 5.03 -11.47 10.27
CA SER A 154 4.81 -12.43 9.19
C SER A 154 3.36 -12.44 8.68
N VAL A 155 2.40 -12.20 9.56
CA VAL A 155 0.98 -12.09 9.16
C VAL A 155 0.74 -10.81 8.35
N LEU A 156 1.35 -9.69 8.74
CA LEU A 156 1.29 -8.44 8.00
C LEU A 156 1.96 -8.57 6.62
N ASN A 157 3.14 -9.18 6.56
CA ASN A 157 3.83 -9.41 5.29
C ASN A 157 3.03 -10.33 4.35
N ALA A 158 2.39 -11.39 4.88
CA ALA A 158 1.51 -12.25 4.08
C ALA A 158 0.27 -11.49 3.55
N TYR A 159 -0.33 -10.62 4.38
CA TYR A 159 -1.43 -9.78 3.95
C TYR A 159 -0.99 -8.78 2.87
N HIS A 160 0.18 -8.15 3.02
CA HIS A 160 0.83 -7.32 2.01
C HIS A 160 0.99 -8.08 0.69
N GLY A 161 1.67 -9.23 0.68
CA GLY A 161 1.92 -9.99 -0.54
C GLY A 161 0.64 -10.38 -1.29
N LEU A 162 -0.42 -10.70 -0.55
CA LEU A 162 -1.73 -11.01 -1.11
C LEU A 162 -2.41 -9.75 -1.68
N PHE A 163 -2.48 -8.66 -0.91
CA PHE A 163 -3.11 -7.40 -1.31
C PHE A 163 -2.50 -6.86 -2.61
N ASP A 164 -1.21 -6.86 -2.70
CA ASP A 164 -0.44 -6.31 -3.78
C ASP A 164 -0.52 -7.16 -5.07
N THR A 165 -0.44 -8.48 -4.98
CA THR A 165 -0.67 -9.33 -6.16
C THR A 165 -2.09 -9.14 -6.72
N LEU A 166 -3.09 -8.97 -5.84
CA LEU A 166 -4.46 -8.69 -6.27
C LEU A 166 -4.59 -7.34 -6.96
N LEU A 167 -3.90 -6.31 -6.44
CA LEU A 167 -3.87 -4.99 -7.06
C LEU A 167 -3.24 -5.04 -8.45
N GLN A 168 -2.08 -5.68 -8.58
CA GLN A 168 -1.41 -5.87 -9.87
C GLN A 168 -2.31 -6.55 -10.91
N ARG A 169 -2.95 -7.66 -10.55
CA ARG A 169 -3.86 -8.39 -11.45
C ARG A 169 -5.04 -7.52 -11.88
N MET A 170 -5.65 -6.82 -10.93
CA MET A 170 -6.75 -5.90 -11.22
C MET A 170 -6.33 -4.81 -12.21
N GLU A 171 -5.14 -4.24 -12.04
CA GLU A 171 -4.62 -3.18 -12.91
C GLU A 171 -4.32 -3.67 -14.32
N GLU A 172 -3.61 -4.79 -14.47
CA GLU A 172 -3.25 -5.34 -15.78
C GLU A 172 -4.47 -5.87 -16.55
N ASP A 173 -5.35 -6.62 -15.87
CA ASP A 173 -6.42 -7.35 -16.52
C ASP A 173 -7.66 -6.50 -16.80
N ALA A 174 -7.94 -5.50 -15.94
CA ALA A 174 -9.16 -4.71 -16.01
C ALA A 174 -8.91 -3.19 -16.14
N LEU A 175 -8.20 -2.57 -15.17
CA LEU A 175 -8.14 -1.11 -15.10
C LEU A 175 -7.37 -0.48 -16.25
N PHE A 176 -6.30 -1.12 -16.76
CA PHE A 176 -5.59 -0.67 -17.94
C PHE A 176 -6.51 -0.54 -19.16
N LYS A 177 -7.40 -1.53 -19.39
CA LYS A 177 -8.37 -1.51 -20.50
C LYS A 177 -9.39 -0.37 -20.36
N GLN A 178 -9.83 -0.11 -19.14
CA GLN A 178 -10.71 1.01 -18.83
C GLN A 178 -10.01 2.36 -19.03
N ALA A 179 -8.74 2.47 -18.64
CA ALA A 179 -7.94 3.67 -18.87
C ALA A 179 -7.78 3.98 -20.36
N VAL A 180 -7.51 2.97 -21.19
CA VAL A 180 -7.48 3.13 -22.67
C VAL A 180 -8.83 3.60 -23.19
N THR A 181 -9.94 2.94 -22.82
CA THR A 181 -11.30 3.28 -23.26
C THR A 181 -11.68 4.71 -22.88
N MET A 182 -11.46 5.09 -21.63
CA MET A 182 -11.71 6.43 -21.12
C MET A 182 -10.89 7.48 -21.86
N THR A 183 -9.59 7.24 -22.04
CA THR A 183 -8.65 8.17 -22.68
C THR A 183 -9.00 8.42 -24.14
N GLU A 184 -9.31 7.38 -24.92
CA GLU A 184 -9.71 7.50 -26.32
C GLU A 184 -11.02 8.29 -26.47
N ALA A 185 -11.98 8.08 -25.57
CA ALA A 185 -13.25 8.81 -25.58
C ALA A 185 -13.06 10.29 -25.20
N LEU A 186 -12.24 10.60 -24.19
CA LEU A 186 -11.95 11.97 -23.78
C LEU A 186 -11.11 12.72 -24.84
N TYR A 187 -10.18 12.03 -25.51
CA TYR A 187 -9.47 12.57 -26.67
C TYR A 187 -10.44 12.94 -27.80
N ALA A 188 -11.35 12.03 -28.17
CA ALA A 188 -12.35 12.28 -29.21
C ALA A 188 -13.26 13.46 -28.85
N ALA A 189 -13.74 13.53 -27.61
CA ALA A 189 -14.55 14.64 -27.12
C ALA A 189 -13.80 15.99 -27.20
N SER A 190 -12.52 16.02 -26.79
CA SER A 190 -11.71 17.25 -26.88
C SER A 190 -11.45 17.67 -28.33
N SER A 191 -11.26 16.73 -29.23
CA SER A 191 -11.15 17.00 -30.68
C SER A 191 -12.46 17.59 -31.25
N ASP A 192 -13.62 17.06 -30.85
CA ASP A 192 -14.90 17.57 -31.25
C ASP A 192 -15.17 18.99 -30.70
N GLN A 193 -14.78 19.24 -29.43
CA GLN A 193 -14.85 20.56 -28.82
C GLN A 193 -13.96 21.56 -29.58
N TRP A 194 -12.71 21.20 -29.92
CA TRP A 194 -11.81 22.02 -30.73
C TRP A 194 -12.40 22.33 -32.11
N ASN A 195 -13.00 21.35 -32.78
CA ASN A 195 -13.59 21.52 -34.11
C ASN A 195 -14.87 22.39 -34.09
N THR A 196 -15.64 22.36 -33.01
CA THR A 196 -16.92 23.04 -32.90
C THR A 196 -16.84 24.43 -32.28
N ALA A 197 -15.81 24.67 -31.42
CA ALA A 197 -15.60 25.98 -30.81
C ALA A 197 -15.26 27.05 -31.85
N THR A 198 -15.99 28.18 -31.79
CA THR A 198 -15.79 29.33 -32.67
C THR A 198 -15.07 30.49 -31.99
N ASP A 199 -15.19 30.61 -30.67
CA ASP A 199 -14.40 31.58 -29.88
C ASP A 199 -12.92 31.16 -29.85
N PRO A 200 -11.99 32.05 -30.23
CA PRO A 200 -10.57 31.69 -30.35
C PRO A 200 -9.94 31.19 -29.02
N THR A 201 -10.35 31.78 -27.89
CA THR A 201 -9.79 31.42 -26.56
C THR A 201 -10.28 30.03 -26.14
N VAL A 202 -11.57 29.77 -26.27
CA VAL A 202 -12.17 28.47 -25.96
C VAL A 202 -11.64 27.37 -26.91
N LYS A 203 -11.43 27.73 -28.17
CA LYS A 203 -10.85 26.81 -29.16
C LYS A 203 -9.42 26.43 -28.80
N GLU A 204 -8.62 27.37 -28.31
CA GLU A 204 -7.27 27.11 -27.83
C GLU A 204 -7.27 26.23 -26.58
N ASP A 205 -8.16 26.48 -25.61
CA ASP A 205 -8.31 25.64 -24.42
C ASP A 205 -8.72 24.20 -24.78
N ALA A 206 -9.61 24.03 -25.78
CA ALA A 206 -9.98 22.70 -26.30
C ALA A 206 -8.81 22.01 -27.02
N ARG A 207 -7.96 22.79 -27.76
CA ARG A 207 -6.74 22.27 -28.38
C ARG A 207 -5.74 21.76 -27.34
N LEU A 208 -5.54 22.52 -26.26
CA LEU A 208 -4.67 22.09 -25.15
C LEU A 208 -5.21 20.86 -24.41
N ASN A 209 -6.54 20.69 -24.31
CA ASN A 209 -7.13 19.47 -23.78
C ASN A 209 -6.91 18.28 -24.72
N MET A 210 -6.99 18.49 -26.04
CA MET A 210 -6.65 17.46 -27.03
C MET A 210 -5.17 17.07 -26.90
N ALA A 211 -4.25 18.02 -26.68
CA ALA A 211 -2.84 17.74 -26.37
C ALA A 211 -2.70 16.92 -25.09
N TYR A 212 -3.40 17.29 -24.01
CA TYR A 212 -3.39 16.60 -22.73
C TYR A 212 -3.80 15.13 -22.83
N PHE A 213 -4.89 14.83 -23.56
CA PHE A 213 -5.32 13.44 -23.79
C PHE A 213 -4.47 12.71 -24.83
N SER A 214 -3.80 13.43 -25.73
CA SER A 214 -2.80 12.83 -26.65
C SER A 214 -1.58 12.32 -25.87
N VAL A 215 -1.12 13.01 -24.83
CA VAL A 215 -0.06 12.54 -23.94
C VAL A 215 -0.50 11.23 -23.28
N ALA A 216 -1.64 11.21 -22.60
CA ALA A 216 -2.13 10.01 -21.91
C ALA A 216 -2.32 8.82 -22.89
N ASN A 217 -2.87 9.09 -24.07
CA ASN A 217 -3.06 8.08 -25.11
C ASN A 217 -1.74 7.51 -25.62
N SER A 218 -0.72 8.37 -25.78
CA SER A 218 0.62 7.95 -26.19
C SER A 218 1.32 7.12 -25.11
N LEU A 219 1.17 7.48 -23.84
CA LEU A 219 1.69 6.72 -22.70
C LEU A 219 1.06 5.32 -22.64
N LEU A 220 -0.28 5.22 -22.74
CA LEU A 220 -1.00 3.94 -22.73
C LEU A 220 -0.66 3.06 -23.93
N LYS A 221 -0.49 3.65 -25.14
CA LYS A 221 -0.16 2.90 -26.36
C LYS A 221 1.32 2.58 -26.52
N GLY A 222 2.19 3.25 -25.77
CA GLY A 222 3.65 3.10 -25.87
C GLY A 222 4.23 3.66 -27.17
N ALA A 223 3.51 4.57 -27.83
CA ALA A 223 3.95 5.25 -29.05
C ALA A 223 3.22 6.60 -29.19
N ASN A 224 3.91 7.63 -29.64
CA ASN A 224 3.26 8.92 -29.88
C ASN A 224 2.17 8.77 -30.98
N THR A 225 0.97 9.18 -30.64
CA THR A 225 -0.23 9.13 -31.49
C THR A 225 -0.85 10.52 -31.70
N ALA A 226 -0.13 11.59 -31.34
CA ALA A 226 -0.63 12.96 -31.42
C ALA A 226 -0.80 13.39 -32.89
N PRO A 227 -1.86 14.16 -33.21
CA PRO A 227 -2.00 14.81 -34.51
C PRO A 227 -1.06 16.01 -34.62
N ASP A 228 -0.67 16.37 -35.84
CA ASP A 228 0.30 17.45 -36.11
C ASP A 228 -0.05 18.79 -35.42
N VAL A 229 -1.35 19.07 -35.22
CA VAL A 229 -1.83 20.32 -34.58
C VAL A 229 -1.43 20.50 -33.13
N VAL A 230 -1.03 19.43 -32.43
CA VAL A 230 -0.54 19.42 -31.05
C VAL A 230 0.76 18.62 -30.89
N GLY A 231 1.37 18.22 -32.02
CA GLY A 231 2.52 17.33 -32.03
C GLY A 231 3.72 17.85 -31.27
N ASP A 232 4.07 19.11 -31.49
CA ASP A 232 5.28 19.72 -30.89
C ASP A 232 5.16 19.78 -29.34
N GLU A 233 4.00 20.18 -28.80
CA GLU A 233 3.79 20.23 -27.35
C GLU A 233 3.71 18.84 -26.73
N VAL A 234 3.10 17.86 -27.40
CA VAL A 234 3.04 16.47 -26.93
C VAL A 234 4.42 15.81 -26.96
N ASP A 235 5.22 16.02 -27.99
CA ASP A 235 6.59 15.52 -28.05
C ASP A 235 7.45 16.08 -26.92
N ALA A 236 7.32 17.39 -26.64
CA ALA A 236 8.06 18.04 -25.55
C ALA A 236 7.62 17.51 -24.17
N GLU A 237 6.32 17.34 -23.94
CA GLU A 237 5.77 16.81 -22.69
C GLU A 237 6.20 15.34 -22.45
N LEU A 238 6.10 14.49 -23.47
CA LEU A 238 6.54 13.08 -23.39
C LEU A 238 8.05 12.96 -23.11
N ALA A 239 8.87 13.88 -23.65
CA ALA A 239 10.32 13.90 -23.38
C ALA A 239 10.61 14.25 -21.91
N LEU A 240 9.87 15.16 -21.29
CA LEU A 240 9.98 15.50 -19.86
C LEU A 240 9.56 14.31 -18.99
N ILE A 241 8.44 13.66 -19.31
CA ILE A 241 7.96 12.45 -18.61
C ILE A 241 8.99 11.32 -18.69
N GLU A 242 9.60 11.11 -19.86
CA GLU A 242 10.60 10.04 -20.03
C GLU A 242 11.91 10.34 -19.29
N THR A 243 12.30 11.62 -19.23
CA THR A 243 13.52 12.05 -18.54
C THR A 243 13.39 11.97 -17.02
N ALA A 244 12.19 12.18 -16.47
CA ALA A 244 11.86 12.13 -15.05
C ALA A 244 12.82 12.93 -14.14
N ALA A 245 13.31 14.09 -14.59
CA ALA A 245 14.44 14.80 -13.98
C ALA A 245 14.07 15.75 -12.82
N GLY A 246 12.80 15.89 -12.49
CA GLY A 246 12.31 16.79 -11.43
C GLY A 246 11.42 17.91 -11.95
N LEU A 247 11.53 19.10 -11.34
CA LEU A 247 10.66 20.25 -11.63
C LEU A 247 11.02 20.90 -12.95
N GLU A 248 10.07 20.90 -13.91
CA GLU A 248 10.17 21.60 -15.20
C GLU A 248 8.82 22.21 -15.58
N ALA A 249 8.85 23.24 -16.44
CA ALA A 249 7.62 23.87 -16.93
C ALA A 249 6.93 22.99 -17.96
N SER A 250 5.68 22.59 -17.70
CA SER A 250 4.88 21.83 -18.65
C SER A 250 4.48 22.67 -19.86
N PRO A 251 4.80 22.27 -21.09
CA PRO A 251 4.37 22.96 -22.31
C PRO A 251 2.84 22.94 -22.52
N ILE A 252 2.13 21.99 -21.94
CA ILE A 252 0.67 21.83 -22.06
C ILE A 252 -0.08 22.49 -20.92
N LEU A 253 0.45 22.45 -19.70
CA LEU A 253 -0.23 22.97 -18.50
C LEU A 253 0.13 24.43 -18.19
N GLY A 254 1.35 24.86 -18.57
CA GLY A 254 1.82 26.24 -18.38
C GLY A 254 2.29 26.58 -16.97
N TYR A 255 2.54 25.57 -16.12
CA TYR A 255 3.09 25.71 -14.78
C TYR A 255 4.16 24.64 -14.51
N LEU A 256 4.85 24.74 -13.35
CA LEU A 256 5.88 23.76 -12.96
C LEU A 256 5.26 22.44 -12.52
N GLU A 257 5.70 21.35 -13.14
CA GLU A 257 5.34 19.96 -12.84
C GLU A 257 6.55 19.19 -12.31
N ASP A 258 6.35 18.27 -11.37
CA ASP A 258 7.41 17.38 -10.87
C ASP A 258 7.48 16.08 -11.65
N TYR A 259 8.28 16.08 -12.71
CA TYR A 259 8.46 14.90 -13.55
C TYR A 259 9.21 13.75 -12.87
N SER A 260 9.86 13.94 -11.72
CA SER A 260 10.47 12.83 -10.96
C SER A 260 9.44 11.81 -10.48
N GLN A 261 8.16 12.20 -10.39
CA GLN A 261 7.06 11.31 -10.02
C GLN A 261 6.73 10.27 -11.11
N TYR A 262 7.10 10.51 -12.37
CA TYR A 262 6.77 9.63 -13.50
C TYR A 262 7.72 8.44 -13.67
N LYS A 263 8.77 8.32 -12.86
CA LYS A 263 9.64 7.13 -12.82
C LYS A 263 8.83 5.94 -12.29
N PRO A 264 8.54 4.89 -13.11
CA PRO A 264 7.87 3.69 -12.61
C PRO A 264 8.74 3.03 -11.54
N ARG A 265 8.11 2.69 -10.43
CA ARG A 265 8.75 2.05 -9.28
C ARG A 265 7.77 1.09 -8.63
N GLY A 266 8.26 0.28 -7.71
CA GLY A 266 7.47 -0.77 -7.18
C GLY A 266 7.03 -1.79 -8.26
N HIS A 267 5.79 -2.49 -8.24
CA HIS A 267 5.33 -3.48 -9.25
C HIS A 267 5.17 -2.93 -10.65
N TYR A 268 5.08 -1.59 -10.82
CA TYR A 268 5.01 -0.98 -12.15
C TYR A 268 6.31 -1.17 -12.94
N THR A 269 7.41 -1.64 -12.31
CA THR A 269 8.62 -2.06 -13.03
C THR A 269 8.48 -3.42 -13.73
N ARG A 270 7.52 -4.26 -13.32
CA ARG A 270 7.45 -5.70 -13.69
C ARG A 270 6.94 -5.99 -15.08
N SER A 271 6.07 -5.15 -15.65
CA SER A 271 5.60 -5.33 -17.03
C SER A 271 5.51 -4.02 -17.79
N GLU A 272 5.58 -4.09 -19.13
CA GLU A 272 5.39 -2.91 -19.97
C GLU A 272 3.95 -2.36 -19.87
N THR A 273 2.96 -3.18 -19.58
CA THR A 273 1.58 -2.76 -19.35
C THR A 273 1.48 -1.92 -18.08
N LEU A 274 2.10 -2.38 -17.00
CA LEU A 274 2.13 -1.66 -15.73
C LEU A 274 2.92 -0.36 -15.82
N LYS A 275 4.08 -0.33 -16.48
CA LYS A 275 4.83 0.91 -16.72
C LYS A 275 4.00 1.97 -17.45
N ARG A 276 3.26 1.56 -18.49
CA ARG A 276 2.38 2.45 -19.25
C ARG A 276 1.21 2.92 -18.41
N TYR A 277 0.59 2.02 -17.67
CA TYR A 277 -0.50 2.34 -16.76
C TYR A 277 -0.05 3.35 -15.70
N PHE A 278 1.10 3.10 -15.06
CA PHE A 278 1.69 4.00 -14.08
C PHE A 278 1.87 5.42 -14.62
N LYS A 279 2.58 5.56 -15.75
CA LYS A 279 2.85 6.88 -16.35
C LYS A 279 1.55 7.61 -16.71
N ALA A 280 0.57 6.92 -17.28
CA ALA A 280 -0.70 7.51 -17.66
C ALA A 280 -1.57 7.89 -16.45
N MET A 281 -1.60 7.04 -15.42
CA MET A 281 -2.37 7.32 -14.20
C MET A 281 -1.66 8.39 -13.35
N MET A 282 -0.33 8.45 -13.34
CA MET A 282 0.42 9.55 -12.74
C MET A 282 0.11 10.87 -13.47
N TRP A 283 0.03 10.87 -14.80
CA TRP A 283 -0.40 12.02 -15.58
C TRP A 283 -1.81 12.52 -15.16
N TYR A 284 -2.77 11.62 -15.02
CA TYR A 284 -4.13 11.97 -14.60
C TYR A 284 -4.26 12.34 -13.12
N GLY A 285 -3.44 11.78 -12.26
CA GLY A 285 -3.51 11.99 -10.81
C GLY A 285 -2.67 13.15 -10.31
N HIS A 286 -1.53 13.45 -10.95
CA HIS A 286 -0.63 14.51 -10.51
C HIS A 286 -0.93 15.85 -11.17
N THR A 287 -1.25 15.88 -12.48
CA THR A 287 -1.58 17.11 -13.19
C THR A 287 -2.95 17.68 -12.81
N ALA A 288 -2.99 18.99 -12.55
CA ALA A 288 -4.13 19.66 -11.96
C ALA A 288 -4.64 20.85 -12.78
N PHE A 289 -5.95 20.99 -12.90
CA PHE A 289 -6.61 22.18 -13.44
C PHE A 289 -6.95 23.11 -12.27
N TYR A 290 -6.01 23.97 -11.89
CA TYR A 290 -6.15 24.89 -10.77
C TYR A 290 -7.21 25.95 -11.06
N ILE A 291 -8.01 26.30 -10.03
CA ILE A 291 -9.06 27.32 -10.12
C ILE A 291 -8.68 28.65 -9.46
N ASN A 292 -7.58 28.68 -8.69
CA ASN A 292 -7.09 29.86 -8.02
C ASN A 292 -5.66 30.21 -8.47
N PRO A 293 -5.32 31.52 -8.59
CA PRO A 293 -3.95 31.93 -8.87
C PRO A 293 -3.04 31.61 -7.66
N ARG A 294 -1.80 31.25 -7.97
CA ARG A 294 -0.76 30.99 -6.97
C ARG A 294 0.61 31.13 -7.63
N GLY A 295 1.66 31.44 -6.91
CA GLY A 295 3.06 31.45 -7.33
C GLY A 295 3.30 31.62 -8.83
N ASP A 296 3.50 30.52 -9.50
CA ASP A 296 3.74 30.40 -10.95
C ASP A 296 2.47 30.41 -11.82
N ILE A 297 1.27 30.44 -11.22
CA ILE A 297 -0.02 30.37 -11.93
C ILE A 297 -0.74 31.71 -11.86
N SER A 298 -0.79 32.43 -12.99
CA SER A 298 -1.49 33.72 -13.10
C SER A 298 -3.02 33.59 -13.11
N GLU A 299 -3.72 34.74 -12.96
CA GLU A 299 -5.19 34.77 -13.09
C GLU A 299 -5.66 34.37 -14.48
N GLU A 300 -4.97 34.76 -15.53
CA GLU A 300 -5.28 34.41 -16.92
C GLU A 300 -5.13 32.88 -17.12
N LEU A 301 -4.06 32.30 -16.57
CA LEU A 301 -3.84 30.84 -16.66
C LEU A 301 -4.92 30.07 -15.88
N THR A 302 -5.33 30.54 -14.69
CA THR A 302 -6.42 29.88 -13.93
C THR A 302 -7.75 29.95 -14.66
N GLN A 303 -8.03 31.04 -15.39
CA GLN A 303 -9.22 31.13 -16.23
C GLN A 303 -9.19 30.10 -17.37
N SER A 304 -8.03 29.91 -18.03
CA SER A 304 -7.83 28.87 -19.04
C SER A 304 -8.00 27.47 -18.42
N LEU A 305 -7.28 27.18 -17.32
CA LEU A 305 -7.38 25.88 -16.61
C LEU A 305 -8.81 25.59 -16.14
N THR A 306 -9.55 26.60 -15.65
CA THR A 306 -10.96 26.44 -15.27
C THR A 306 -11.85 26.09 -16.49
N ARG A 307 -11.68 26.76 -17.65
CA ARG A 307 -12.42 26.42 -18.88
C ARG A 307 -12.08 25.01 -19.35
N ARG A 308 -10.78 24.65 -19.30
CA ARG A 308 -10.30 23.31 -19.62
C ARG A 308 -10.94 22.24 -18.72
N ALA A 309 -10.97 22.47 -17.39
CA ALA A 309 -11.66 21.61 -16.43
C ALA A 309 -13.16 21.44 -16.74
N ILE A 310 -13.84 22.53 -17.12
CA ILE A 310 -15.26 22.48 -17.53
C ILE A 310 -15.44 21.65 -18.78
N LEU A 311 -14.62 21.84 -19.82
CA LEU A 311 -14.66 21.04 -21.04
C LEU A 311 -14.46 19.55 -20.77
N VAL A 312 -13.49 19.20 -19.93
CA VAL A 312 -13.18 17.82 -19.52
C VAL A 312 -14.33 17.21 -18.73
N SER A 313 -14.77 17.87 -17.65
CA SER A 313 -15.85 17.36 -16.79
C SER A 313 -17.18 17.20 -17.54
N SER A 314 -17.46 18.12 -18.49
CA SER A 314 -18.65 18.03 -19.37
C SER A 314 -18.60 16.83 -20.32
N SER A 315 -17.43 16.25 -20.56
CA SER A 315 -17.24 15.05 -21.40
C SER A 315 -17.35 13.74 -20.61
N LEU A 316 -17.28 13.80 -19.28
CA LEU A 316 -17.41 12.62 -18.40
C LEU A 316 -18.88 12.27 -18.19
N VAL A 317 -19.54 11.78 -19.24
CA VAL A 317 -20.95 11.42 -19.27
C VAL A 317 -21.18 10.09 -20.00
N GLY A 318 -22.30 9.39 -19.73
CA GLY A 318 -22.65 8.12 -20.36
C GLY A 318 -21.53 7.09 -20.21
N SER A 319 -21.16 6.41 -21.28
CA SER A 319 -20.12 5.37 -21.28
C SER A 319 -18.73 5.87 -20.89
N VAL A 320 -18.42 7.16 -21.09
CA VAL A 320 -17.14 7.76 -20.65
C VAL A 320 -17.09 7.83 -19.11
N LYS A 321 -18.20 8.27 -18.48
CA LYS A 321 -18.33 8.29 -17.02
C LYS A 321 -18.32 6.86 -16.46
N GLU A 322 -18.92 5.89 -17.15
CA GLU A 322 -18.89 4.47 -16.76
C GLU A 322 -17.45 3.92 -16.76
N ALA A 323 -16.66 4.19 -17.80
CA ALA A 323 -15.26 3.77 -17.86
C ALA A 323 -14.40 4.46 -16.78
N TRP A 324 -14.65 5.73 -16.49
CA TRP A 324 -14.03 6.48 -15.41
C TRP A 324 -14.39 5.89 -14.04
N LEU A 325 -15.67 5.59 -13.77
CA LEU A 325 -16.13 4.96 -12.53
C LEU A 325 -15.55 3.56 -12.33
N ALA A 326 -15.36 2.79 -13.41
CA ALA A 326 -14.77 1.46 -13.36
C ALA A 326 -13.30 1.46 -12.86
N ILE A 327 -12.64 2.63 -12.87
CA ILE A 327 -11.31 2.83 -12.25
C ILE A 327 -11.48 3.51 -10.87
N TYR A 328 -12.29 4.58 -10.82
CA TYR A 328 -12.39 5.45 -9.64
C TYR A 328 -12.97 4.74 -8.40
N GLU A 329 -14.07 3.99 -8.56
CA GLU A 329 -14.76 3.36 -7.42
C GLU A 329 -13.94 2.22 -6.79
N PRO A 330 -13.37 1.25 -7.55
CA PRO A 330 -12.51 0.23 -6.95
C PRO A 330 -11.29 0.81 -6.24
N THR A 331 -10.62 1.79 -6.85
CA THR A 331 -9.45 2.42 -6.24
C THR A 331 -9.82 3.31 -5.05
N SER A 332 -11.03 3.88 -5.02
CA SER A 332 -11.55 4.58 -3.83
C SER A 332 -11.89 3.63 -2.68
N PHE A 333 -12.37 2.45 -2.99
CA PHE A 333 -12.60 1.39 -2.01
C PHE A 333 -11.29 0.92 -1.36
N LEU A 334 -10.22 0.81 -2.14
CA LEU A 334 -8.89 0.40 -1.63
C LEU A 334 -8.23 1.51 -0.81
N VAL A 335 -8.12 2.73 -1.33
CA VAL A 335 -7.24 3.79 -0.80
C VAL A 335 -8.01 5.00 -0.29
N GLY A 336 -9.23 5.24 -0.77
CA GLY A 336 -10.03 6.39 -0.40
C GLY A 336 -10.40 7.27 -1.59
N ARG A 337 -11.23 8.28 -1.33
CA ARG A 337 -11.70 9.22 -2.34
C ARG A 337 -10.68 10.31 -2.64
N ALA A 338 -10.79 10.92 -3.82
CA ALA A 338 -9.97 12.07 -4.20
C ALA A 338 -10.12 13.24 -3.19
N ASP A 339 -9.03 13.91 -2.94
CA ASP A 339 -8.96 15.13 -2.12
C ASP A 339 -9.25 16.41 -2.93
N ASP A 340 -9.33 16.26 -4.25
CA ASP A 340 -9.60 17.34 -5.22
C ASP A 340 -11.10 17.47 -5.54
N LEU A 341 -11.46 18.51 -6.33
CA LEU A 341 -12.80 18.68 -6.87
C LEU A 341 -13.22 17.47 -7.71
N THR A 342 -14.41 16.95 -7.45
CA THR A 342 -14.94 15.79 -8.14
C THR A 342 -15.75 16.16 -9.39
N VAL A 343 -16.01 15.18 -10.25
CA VAL A 343 -16.92 15.33 -11.41
C VAL A 343 -18.32 15.81 -10.97
N ASP A 344 -18.81 15.28 -9.85
CA ASP A 344 -20.13 15.63 -9.32
C ASP A 344 -20.17 17.06 -8.78
N ASP A 345 -19.05 17.57 -8.19
CA ASP A 345 -18.91 18.97 -7.79
C ASP A 345 -18.95 19.90 -8.98
N MET A 346 -18.24 19.55 -10.05
CA MET A 346 -18.26 20.30 -11.32
C MET A 346 -19.69 20.32 -11.92
N GLU A 347 -20.33 19.17 -12.06
CA GLU A 347 -21.69 19.05 -12.61
C GLU A 347 -22.70 19.92 -11.85
N LYS A 348 -22.65 19.91 -10.51
CA LYS A 348 -23.50 20.71 -9.63
C LYS A 348 -23.31 22.22 -9.85
N VAL A 349 -22.05 22.67 -9.87
CA VAL A 349 -21.72 24.10 -10.03
C VAL A 349 -22.06 24.58 -11.46
N LEU A 350 -21.76 23.79 -12.48
CA LEU A 350 -22.09 24.10 -13.86
C LEU A 350 -23.61 24.25 -14.06
N THR A 351 -24.39 23.34 -13.49
CA THR A 351 -25.87 23.41 -13.53
C THR A 351 -26.37 24.69 -12.86
N GLN A 352 -25.75 25.10 -11.75
CA GLN A 352 -26.11 26.35 -11.06
C GLN A 352 -25.78 27.59 -11.89
N VAL A 353 -24.63 27.64 -12.57
CA VAL A 353 -24.15 28.86 -13.27
C VAL A 353 -24.66 28.94 -14.71
N PHE A 354 -24.71 27.82 -15.41
CA PHE A 354 -25.09 27.77 -16.84
C PHE A 354 -26.51 27.27 -17.07
N GLY A 355 -27.19 26.71 -16.05
CA GLY A 355 -28.51 26.07 -16.16
C GLY A 355 -28.44 24.66 -16.73
N VAL A 356 -27.26 24.17 -17.07
CA VAL A 356 -26.97 22.81 -17.58
C VAL A 356 -25.63 22.32 -17.08
N ALA A 357 -25.50 21.02 -16.89
CA ALA A 357 -24.24 20.39 -16.48
C ALA A 357 -23.16 20.38 -17.59
N GLN A 358 -23.59 20.49 -18.85
CA GLN A 358 -22.74 20.43 -20.05
C GLN A 358 -22.97 21.69 -20.89
N PRO A 359 -22.36 22.83 -20.53
CA PRO A 359 -22.46 24.06 -21.31
C PRO A 359 -21.80 23.86 -22.69
N ALA A 360 -22.42 24.50 -23.75
CA ALA A 360 -21.78 24.51 -25.05
C ALA A 360 -20.42 25.21 -24.99
N PRO A 361 -19.37 24.76 -25.73
CA PRO A 361 -18.02 25.31 -25.64
C PRO A 361 -18.00 26.85 -25.70
N ASP A 362 -18.62 27.48 -26.67
CA ASP A 362 -18.59 28.96 -26.82
C ASP A 362 -19.26 29.73 -25.65
N ALA A 363 -20.09 29.06 -24.81
CA ALA A 363 -20.64 29.67 -23.62
C ALA A 363 -19.53 29.98 -22.56
N LEU A 364 -18.37 29.33 -22.69
CA LEU A 364 -17.21 29.51 -21.79
C LEU A 364 -16.36 30.76 -22.13
N ALA A 365 -16.67 31.46 -23.24
CA ALA A 365 -16.09 32.75 -23.57
C ALA A 365 -16.53 33.84 -22.58
N ASP A 366 -17.63 33.65 -21.83
CA ASP A 366 -18.13 34.59 -20.83
C ASP A 366 -17.28 34.52 -19.54
N LEU A 367 -16.28 35.38 -19.44
CA LEU A 367 -15.39 35.45 -18.28
C LEU A 367 -16.14 35.76 -16.96
N ALA A 368 -17.28 36.46 -16.99
CA ALA A 368 -18.06 36.67 -15.77
C ALA A 368 -18.70 35.37 -15.25
N LYS A 369 -19.08 34.49 -16.14
CA LYS A 369 -19.54 33.12 -15.74
C LYS A 369 -18.38 32.26 -15.26
N ILE A 370 -17.22 32.32 -15.91
CA ILE A 370 -16.02 31.59 -15.42
C ILE A 370 -15.64 32.04 -14.01
N ALA A 371 -15.56 33.36 -13.76
CA ALA A 371 -15.31 33.91 -12.40
C ALA A 371 -16.40 33.46 -11.40
N THR A 372 -17.65 33.32 -11.84
CA THR A 372 -18.75 32.79 -11.00
C THR A 372 -18.55 31.31 -10.69
N VAL A 373 -18.14 30.49 -11.66
CA VAL A 373 -17.79 29.08 -11.44
C VAL A 373 -16.67 28.96 -10.40
N GLN A 374 -15.57 29.66 -10.58
CA GLN A 374 -14.45 29.70 -9.62
C GLN A 374 -14.92 30.07 -8.21
N LYS A 375 -15.77 31.12 -8.11
CA LYS A 375 -16.34 31.56 -6.83
C LYS A 375 -17.22 30.49 -6.18
N GLU A 376 -18.04 29.77 -6.95
CA GLU A 376 -18.90 28.71 -6.40
C GLU A 376 -18.08 27.47 -6.00
N LEU A 377 -17.08 27.07 -6.80
CA LEU A 377 -16.14 25.99 -6.47
C LEU A 377 -15.34 26.31 -5.19
N ASN A 378 -14.98 27.59 -4.98
CA ASN A 378 -14.28 28.05 -3.77
C ASN A 378 -15.12 27.97 -2.47
N LYS A 379 -16.42 27.71 -2.55
CA LYS A 379 -17.26 27.45 -1.37
C LYS A 379 -17.22 25.97 -0.92
N LEU A 380 -16.70 25.09 -1.77
CA LEU A 380 -16.53 23.67 -1.44
C LEU A 380 -15.33 23.47 -0.53
N SER A 381 -15.17 22.26 0.01
CA SER A 381 -14.02 21.93 0.85
C SER A 381 -12.71 22.12 0.09
N ALA A 382 -11.70 22.66 0.75
CA ALA A 382 -10.35 22.70 0.21
C ALA A 382 -9.70 21.31 0.35
N PRO A 383 -8.72 20.94 -0.52
CA PRO A 383 -7.93 19.75 -0.34
C PRO A 383 -7.15 19.84 0.97
N LYS A 384 -6.97 18.71 1.64
CA LYS A 384 -6.26 18.63 2.92
C LYS A 384 -4.77 18.37 2.73
N ILE A 385 -4.39 17.74 1.63
CA ILE A 385 -3.00 17.44 1.28
C ILE A 385 -2.56 18.37 0.15
N LEU A 386 -1.41 19.04 0.36
CA LEU A 386 -0.82 19.95 -0.61
C LEU A 386 0.23 19.20 -1.43
N THR A 387 0.04 19.17 -2.74
CA THR A 387 0.91 18.42 -3.66
C THR A 387 1.73 19.33 -4.59
N ALA A 388 1.52 20.64 -4.51
CA ALA A 388 2.03 21.55 -5.52
C ALA A 388 3.50 21.96 -5.33
N ALA A 389 4.24 21.77 -6.40
CA ALA A 389 5.53 22.40 -6.65
C ALA A 389 5.38 23.91 -7.00
N GLY A 390 6.45 24.70 -6.93
CA GLY A 390 6.48 26.08 -7.44
C GLY A 390 5.98 27.15 -6.48
N ARG A 391 5.94 26.91 -5.17
CA ARG A 391 5.60 27.93 -4.17
C ARG A 391 6.82 28.74 -3.71
N GLU A 392 6.64 30.04 -3.54
CA GLU A 392 7.65 30.91 -2.92
C GLU A 392 7.82 30.54 -1.43
N PRO A 393 9.07 30.49 -0.91
CA PRO A 393 9.31 30.34 0.51
C PRO A 393 8.66 31.47 1.32
N GLY A 394 7.69 31.13 2.18
CA GLY A 394 6.99 32.09 3.02
C GLY A 394 5.52 32.32 2.67
N ASP A 395 4.99 31.77 1.59
CA ASP A 395 3.56 31.78 1.29
C ASP A 395 2.82 30.80 2.23
N THR A 396 2.29 31.36 3.34
CA THR A 396 1.61 30.58 4.40
C THR A 396 0.13 30.85 4.49
N GLU A 397 -0.37 31.90 3.79
CA GLU A 397 -1.78 32.26 3.84
C GLU A 397 -2.59 31.53 2.76
N ASN A 398 -3.74 30.98 3.14
CA ASN A 398 -4.70 30.29 2.26
C ASN A 398 -4.12 29.15 1.41
N ARG A 399 -3.14 28.40 1.94
CA ARG A 399 -2.46 27.32 1.20
C ARG A 399 -3.43 26.29 0.65
N GLU A 400 -4.30 25.74 1.49
CA GLU A 400 -5.27 24.73 1.10
C GLU A 400 -6.29 25.29 0.09
N GLU A 401 -6.70 26.54 0.25
CA GLU A 401 -7.66 27.18 -0.67
C GLU A 401 -7.06 27.38 -2.07
N ASN A 402 -5.79 27.75 -2.15
CA ASN A 402 -5.09 27.98 -3.41
C ASN A 402 -4.77 26.67 -4.17
N GLU A 403 -4.81 25.51 -3.51
CA GLU A 403 -4.62 24.19 -4.13
C GLU A 403 -5.88 23.63 -4.76
N ARG A 404 -7.06 24.27 -4.59
CA ARG A 404 -8.28 23.73 -5.22
C ARG A 404 -8.09 23.56 -6.71
N SER A 405 -8.30 22.35 -7.16
CA SER A 405 -8.11 21.94 -8.54
C SER A 405 -9.08 20.83 -8.91
N PHE A 406 -9.32 20.67 -10.20
CA PHE A 406 -9.92 19.48 -10.76
C PHE A 406 -8.81 18.61 -11.38
N ARG A 407 -8.90 17.32 -11.19
CA ARG A 407 -8.02 16.31 -11.81
C ARG A 407 -8.86 15.21 -12.44
N VAL A 408 -8.39 14.65 -13.57
CA VAL A 408 -9.13 13.58 -14.27
C VAL A 408 -9.28 12.34 -13.39
N MET A 409 -8.20 11.97 -12.68
CA MET A 409 -8.22 10.90 -11.69
C MET A 409 -7.48 11.38 -10.43
N GLY A 410 -8.16 12.23 -9.64
CA GLY A 410 -7.57 12.95 -8.52
C GLY A 410 -6.87 12.04 -7.52
N GLN A 411 -5.76 12.55 -6.96
CA GLN A 411 -5.00 11.85 -5.92
C GLN A 411 -5.84 11.66 -4.66
N ARG A 412 -5.59 10.56 -3.95
CA ARG A 412 -6.40 10.13 -2.81
C ARG A 412 -5.94 10.81 -1.53
N TYR A 413 -6.92 11.17 -0.69
CA TYR A 413 -6.62 11.56 0.69
C TYR A 413 -6.17 10.34 1.48
N ILE A 414 -4.95 10.36 2.01
CA ILE A 414 -4.43 9.37 2.94
C ILE A 414 -4.02 10.05 4.26
N PRO A 415 -4.41 9.47 5.42
CA PRO A 415 -4.24 10.15 6.71
C PRO A 415 -2.80 10.43 7.09
N ASP A 416 -1.88 9.54 6.77
CA ASP A 416 -0.46 9.66 7.08
C ASP A 416 0.24 10.73 6.24
N SER A 417 -0.07 10.90 4.96
CA SER A 417 0.42 12.05 4.19
C SER A 417 -0.10 13.38 4.73
N TYR A 418 -1.36 13.42 5.20
CA TYR A 418 -1.86 14.59 5.92
C TYR A 418 -1.08 14.82 7.23
N ALA A 419 -0.82 13.76 8.01
CA ALA A 419 -0.02 13.88 9.23
C ALA A 419 1.39 14.41 8.95
N PHE A 420 2.07 13.88 7.95
CA PHE A 420 3.38 14.36 7.52
C PHE A 420 3.38 15.85 7.18
N GLN A 421 2.39 16.31 6.40
CA GLN A 421 2.25 17.71 6.07
C GLN A 421 2.08 18.58 7.33
N GLN A 422 1.30 18.13 8.33
CA GLN A 422 1.08 18.88 9.58
C GLN A 422 2.31 18.91 10.49
N LEU A 423 3.31 18.08 10.24
CA LEU A 423 4.50 17.91 11.10
C LEU A 423 5.79 18.45 10.48
N VAL A 424 5.72 19.15 9.34
CA VAL A 424 6.84 19.88 8.74
C VAL A 424 6.80 21.39 9.07
N TRP A 425 7.86 22.13 8.72
CA TRP A 425 8.15 23.50 9.15
C TRP A 425 7.01 24.50 9.04
N ALA A 426 6.16 24.36 8.04
CA ALA A 426 5.01 25.27 7.85
C ALA A 426 4.04 25.29 9.05
N TYR A 427 3.94 24.17 9.78
CA TYR A 427 3.02 24.00 10.89
C TYR A 427 3.73 23.87 12.24
N VAL A 428 4.91 23.25 12.29
CA VAL A 428 5.65 23.06 13.54
C VAL A 428 6.45 24.29 13.96
N GLY A 429 6.53 25.30 13.09
CA GLY A 429 7.21 26.57 13.36
C GLY A 429 8.71 26.52 13.08
N GLU A 430 9.30 27.72 12.95
CA GLU A 430 10.72 27.91 12.70
C GLU A 430 11.45 28.23 14.00
N GLU A 431 12.54 27.55 14.27
CA GLU A 431 13.67 28.17 14.95
C GLU A 431 14.43 28.99 13.90
N PRO A 432 15.01 30.19 14.22
CA PRO A 432 15.58 31.08 13.22
C PRO A 432 16.58 30.46 12.24
N ASP A 433 17.19 29.34 12.61
CA ASP A 433 18.22 28.64 11.84
C ASP A 433 17.87 27.16 11.54
N LYS A 434 16.67 26.68 11.87
CA LYS A 434 16.30 25.26 11.70
C LYS A 434 14.83 25.12 11.24
N LYS A 435 14.66 24.65 10.02
CA LYS A 435 13.35 24.23 9.48
C LYS A 435 13.27 22.70 9.54
N ARG A 436 12.13 22.16 9.96
CA ARG A 436 11.84 20.75 9.81
C ARG A 436 11.37 20.48 8.40
N ASP A 437 12.30 20.26 7.48
CA ASP A 437 12.00 20.10 6.05
C ASP A 437 11.39 18.74 5.70
N LEU A 438 11.74 17.71 6.47
CA LEU A 438 11.25 16.33 6.28
C LEU A 438 10.67 15.81 7.61
N PRO A 439 9.56 15.04 7.53
CA PRO A 439 9.05 14.27 8.65
C PRO A 439 9.88 12.99 8.84
N MET A 440 9.44 12.11 9.74
CA MET A 440 10.01 10.79 10.02
C MET A 440 8.89 9.75 10.05
N GLY A 441 9.18 8.49 9.73
CA GLY A 441 8.21 7.40 9.90
C GLY A 441 7.68 7.29 11.34
N LEU A 442 8.52 7.62 12.31
CA LEU A 442 8.12 7.71 13.73
C LEU A 442 6.97 8.69 13.99
N ASP A 443 6.86 9.79 13.23
CA ASP A 443 5.73 10.74 13.35
C ASP A 443 4.38 10.02 13.17
N ILE A 444 4.29 9.12 12.19
CA ILE A 444 3.07 8.39 11.91
C ILE A 444 2.75 7.44 13.07
N MET A 445 3.75 6.72 13.56
CA MET A 445 3.55 5.81 14.69
C MET A 445 3.19 6.56 15.97
N THR A 446 3.77 7.75 16.21
CA THR A 446 3.39 8.63 17.32
C THR A 446 1.94 9.09 17.18
N VAL A 447 1.51 9.52 15.99
CA VAL A 447 0.12 9.93 15.72
C VAL A 447 -0.84 8.76 15.88
N LEU A 448 -0.44 7.54 15.52
CA LEU A 448 -1.21 6.31 15.72
C LEU A 448 -1.29 5.85 17.19
N GLY A 449 -0.45 6.41 18.08
CA GLY A 449 -0.53 6.21 19.52
C GLY A 449 0.66 5.49 20.17
N SER A 450 1.79 5.32 19.47
CA SER A 450 3.00 4.72 20.03
C SER A 450 3.71 5.67 20.98
N ASP A 451 3.79 5.30 22.26
CA ASP A 451 4.57 6.02 23.26
C ASP A 451 6.08 5.88 23.02
N GLN A 452 6.52 4.75 22.44
CA GLN A 452 7.93 4.55 22.12
C GLN A 452 8.38 5.43 20.95
N ALA A 453 7.57 5.56 19.88
CA ALA A 453 7.86 6.48 18.80
C ALA A 453 8.01 7.92 19.31
N TYR A 454 7.04 8.40 20.11
CA TYR A 454 7.08 9.74 20.72
C TYR A 454 8.35 9.97 21.57
N ARG A 455 8.80 8.96 22.33
CA ARG A 455 9.99 9.07 23.16
C ARG A 455 11.28 9.08 22.36
N ILE A 456 11.38 8.21 21.35
CA ILE A 456 12.53 8.17 20.44
C ILE A 456 12.66 9.51 19.70
N GLU A 457 11.59 10.07 19.18
CA GLU A 457 11.58 11.38 18.53
C GLU A 457 12.09 12.48 19.47
N LYS A 458 11.68 12.48 20.74
CA LYS A 458 12.13 13.51 21.71
C LYS A 458 13.54 13.28 22.21
N GLN A 459 13.91 12.05 22.56
CA GLN A 459 15.15 11.75 23.28
C GLN A 459 16.32 11.52 22.33
N ASP A 460 16.10 10.83 21.21
CA ASP A 460 17.17 10.44 20.30
C ASP A 460 17.29 11.43 19.13
N PHE A 461 16.17 12.03 18.70
CA PHE A 461 16.13 12.97 17.56
C PHE A 461 15.85 14.43 17.96
N ALA A 462 15.59 14.71 19.24
CA ALA A 462 15.35 16.06 19.77
C ALA A 462 14.27 16.85 18.99
N GLN A 463 13.19 16.20 18.57
CA GLN A 463 12.14 16.82 17.74
C GLN A 463 11.35 17.91 18.49
N ASP A 464 11.35 17.89 19.82
CA ASP A 464 10.75 18.91 20.67
C ASP A 464 11.51 20.25 20.65
N GLN A 465 12.67 20.33 19.96
CA GLN A 465 13.34 21.60 19.65
C GLN A 465 12.51 22.48 18.70
N TYR A 466 11.58 21.93 17.91
CA TYR A 466 10.70 22.70 17.03
C TYR A 466 9.50 23.21 17.82
N LYS A 467 9.28 24.53 17.77
CA LYS A 467 8.38 25.28 18.65
C LYS A 467 6.99 24.71 18.82
N ASN A 468 6.38 24.25 17.73
CA ASN A 468 4.99 23.77 17.73
C ASN A 468 4.89 22.25 17.52
N TRP A 469 6.00 21.51 17.43
CA TRP A 469 5.98 20.08 17.11
C TRP A 469 5.08 19.30 18.07
N GLU A 470 5.25 19.46 19.38
CA GLU A 470 4.46 18.72 20.38
C GLU A 470 2.96 19.08 20.32
N SER A 471 2.62 20.35 20.05
CA SER A 471 1.24 20.80 19.91
C SER A 471 0.59 20.24 18.63
N GLN A 472 1.35 20.14 17.53
CA GLN A 472 0.87 19.55 16.28
C GLN A 472 0.70 18.02 16.38
N ILE A 473 1.65 17.30 16.97
CA ILE A 473 1.50 15.87 17.28
C ILE A 473 0.20 15.65 18.07
N LYS A 474 -0.04 16.40 19.13
CA LYS A 474 -1.25 16.29 19.96
C LYS A 474 -2.53 16.62 19.17
N LYS A 475 -2.47 17.60 18.26
CA LYS A 475 -3.59 17.94 17.38
C LYS A 475 -3.92 16.77 16.45
N VAL A 476 -2.93 16.29 15.68
CA VAL A 476 -3.15 15.24 14.67
C VAL A 476 -3.53 13.91 15.33
N ASN A 477 -2.88 13.52 16.43
CA ASN A 477 -3.25 12.33 17.20
C ASN A 477 -4.72 12.40 17.66
N ARG A 478 -5.18 13.56 18.16
CA ARG A 478 -6.57 13.74 18.56
C ARG A 478 -7.53 13.62 17.38
N GLU A 479 -7.21 14.20 16.24
CA GLU A 479 -8.03 14.10 15.02
C GLU A 479 -8.19 12.63 14.59
N PHE A 480 -7.16 11.79 14.78
CA PHE A 480 -7.22 10.37 14.45
C PHE A 480 -7.97 9.56 15.52
N THR A 481 -7.82 9.90 16.80
CA THR A 481 -8.48 9.18 17.90
C THR A 481 -9.95 9.55 18.08
N GLU A 482 -10.36 10.78 17.76
CA GLU A 482 -11.76 11.21 17.83
C GLU A 482 -12.62 10.74 16.64
N ARG A 483 -12.00 10.29 15.53
CA ARG A 483 -12.67 9.86 14.31
C ARG A 483 -12.70 8.33 14.12
N THR A 484 -12.67 7.56 15.19
CA THR A 484 -12.59 6.10 15.14
C THR A 484 -13.76 5.44 14.41
N THR A 485 -14.94 6.05 14.38
CA THR A 485 -16.15 5.49 13.76
C THR A 485 -16.29 5.80 12.28
N ASP A 486 -15.60 6.79 11.75
CA ASP A 486 -15.71 7.22 10.36
C ASP A 486 -14.40 7.16 9.58
N LEU A 487 -13.24 7.20 10.26
CA LEU A 487 -11.93 7.15 9.63
C LEU A 487 -11.49 5.71 9.34
N TRP A 488 -11.46 4.85 10.36
CA TRP A 488 -10.88 3.52 10.25
C TRP A 488 -11.66 2.57 9.31
N PRO A 489 -13.00 2.55 9.31
CA PRO A 489 -13.76 1.72 8.38
C PRO A 489 -13.97 2.36 7.00
N ALA A 490 -13.35 3.52 6.71
CA ALA A 490 -13.63 4.27 5.47
C ALA A 490 -13.18 3.54 4.20
N ASN A 491 -12.06 2.84 4.26
CA ASN A 491 -11.46 2.07 3.16
C ASN A 491 -10.42 1.10 3.71
N LEU A 492 -9.84 0.26 2.84
CA LEU A 492 -8.84 -0.74 3.25
C LEU A 492 -7.54 -0.12 3.75
N TYR A 493 -7.09 0.98 3.16
CA TYR A 493 -5.90 1.71 3.60
C TYR A 493 -5.98 2.11 5.07
N THR A 494 -7.07 2.77 5.44
CA THR A 494 -7.29 3.21 6.83
C THR A 494 -7.48 2.03 7.79
N GLY A 495 -8.14 0.97 7.35
CA GLY A 495 -8.27 -0.27 8.12
C GLY A 495 -6.92 -0.95 8.38
N TRP A 496 -5.99 -0.91 7.41
CA TRP A 496 -4.63 -1.40 7.60
C TRP A 496 -3.86 -0.56 8.63
N LEU A 497 -3.92 0.78 8.54
CA LEU A 497 -3.35 1.66 9.58
C LEU A 497 -3.92 1.36 10.98
N GLU A 498 -5.22 1.02 11.07
CA GLU A 498 -5.82 0.61 12.35
C GLU A 498 -5.21 -0.69 12.87
N SER A 499 -4.90 -1.67 12.01
CA SER A 499 -4.26 -2.93 12.42
C SER A 499 -2.91 -2.69 13.10
N LEU A 500 -2.14 -1.70 12.64
CA LEU A 500 -0.84 -1.33 13.24
C LEU A 500 -0.99 -0.81 14.66
N ARG A 501 -2.11 -0.15 14.99
CA ARG A 501 -2.41 0.27 16.37
C ARG A 501 -2.57 -0.92 17.31
N HIS A 502 -3.14 -2.03 16.83
CA HIS A 502 -3.26 -3.26 17.62
C HIS A 502 -1.91 -3.95 17.85
N VAL A 503 -0.97 -3.86 16.90
CA VAL A 503 0.42 -4.37 17.06
C VAL A 503 1.18 -3.57 18.11
N MET A 504 1.00 -2.26 18.15
CA MET A 504 1.67 -1.36 19.11
C MET A 504 0.96 -1.28 20.48
N ALA A 505 -0.16 -1.98 20.66
CA ALA A 505 -0.88 -1.99 21.94
C ALA A 505 -0.03 -2.67 23.03
N PHE A 506 -0.15 -2.16 24.27
CA PHE A 506 0.47 -2.84 25.43
C PHE A 506 -0.13 -4.24 25.58
N PRO A 507 0.69 -5.31 25.71
CA PRO A 507 0.19 -6.68 25.77
C PRO A 507 -0.75 -6.92 26.95
N ALA A 508 -1.77 -7.74 26.72
CA ALA A 508 -2.76 -8.08 27.73
C ALA A 508 -2.18 -8.92 28.88
N ASP A 509 -2.94 -9.00 29.99
CA ASP A 509 -2.63 -9.95 31.07
C ASP A 509 -2.59 -11.38 30.50
N GLY A 510 -1.65 -12.18 30.98
CA GLY A 510 -1.39 -13.54 30.44
C GLY A 510 -0.28 -13.59 29.37
N ALA A 511 0.04 -12.49 28.72
CA ALA A 511 1.19 -12.44 27.81
C ALA A 511 2.53 -12.64 28.58
N PRO A 512 3.56 -13.26 27.95
CA PRO A 512 4.89 -13.40 28.54
C PRO A 512 5.45 -12.05 29.03
N ASP A 513 6.10 -12.05 30.18
CA ASP A 513 6.53 -10.82 30.82
C ASP A 513 7.55 -10.02 29.98
N PHE A 514 8.41 -10.70 29.20
CA PHE A 514 9.35 -10.00 28.31
C PHE A 514 8.63 -9.19 27.22
N MET A 515 7.44 -9.61 26.78
CA MET A 515 6.62 -8.87 25.83
C MET A 515 6.02 -7.60 26.43
N LYS A 516 5.97 -7.49 27.77
CA LYS A 516 5.56 -6.27 28.48
C LYS A 516 6.73 -5.31 28.75
N SER A 517 7.91 -5.56 28.16
CA SER A 517 9.07 -4.71 28.28
C SER A 517 9.08 -3.58 27.26
N ARG A 518 9.80 -2.49 27.58
CA ARG A 518 10.01 -1.38 26.63
C ARG A 518 10.73 -1.84 25.35
N VAL A 519 11.66 -2.79 25.45
CA VAL A 519 12.40 -3.29 24.28
C VAL A 519 11.48 -4.06 23.36
N TRP A 520 10.52 -4.83 23.88
CA TRP A 520 9.51 -5.48 23.05
C TRP A 520 8.57 -4.48 22.39
N ALA A 521 8.16 -3.42 23.10
CA ALA A 521 7.35 -2.35 22.50
C ALA A 521 8.09 -1.66 21.33
N ARG A 522 9.43 -1.54 21.38
CA ARG A 522 10.26 -1.07 20.25
C ARG A 522 10.32 -2.09 19.11
N LYS A 523 10.31 -3.41 19.41
CA LYS A 523 10.12 -4.45 18.38
C LYS A 523 8.76 -4.31 17.70
N SER A 524 7.68 -4.14 18.46
CA SER A 524 6.34 -3.92 17.90
C SER A 524 6.24 -2.62 17.08
N LEU A 525 6.94 -1.57 17.49
CA LEU A 525 7.09 -0.35 16.72
C LEU A 525 7.81 -0.59 15.37
N ASN A 526 8.88 -1.39 15.38
CA ASN A 526 9.58 -1.79 14.14
C ASN A 526 8.68 -2.61 13.21
N THR A 527 7.87 -3.51 13.77
CA THR A 527 6.84 -4.26 13.02
C THR A 527 5.85 -3.32 12.35
N ALA A 528 5.34 -2.33 13.09
CA ALA A 528 4.38 -1.35 12.57
C ALA A 528 4.99 -0.47 11.47
N LEU A 529 6.24 -0.03 11.62
CA LEU A 529 6.98 0.74 10.61
C LEU A 529 7.24 -0.08 9.36
N GLY A 530 7.68 -1.34 9.48
CA GLY A 530 7.90 -2.24 8.35
C GLY A 530 6.61 -2.46 7.54
N SER A 531 5.53 -2.79 8.21
CA SER A 531 4.24 -2.99 7.54
C SER A 531 3.63 -1.70 6.98
N TRP A 532 3.84 -0.55 7.64
CA TRP A 532 3.45 0.74 7.07
C TRP A 532 4.26 1.08 5.81
N THR A 533 5.54 0.72 5.78
CA THR A 533 6.37 0.83 4.58
C THR A 533 5.78 0.00 3.43
N GLU A 534 5.36 -1.24 3.70
CA GLU A 534 4.65 -2.08 2.72
C GLU A 534 3.35 -1.42 2.25
N LEU A 535 2.52 -0.90 3.15
CA LEU A 535 1.31 -0.19 2.80
C LEU A 535 1.60 1.04 1.91
N ARG A 536 2.63 1.82 2.19
CA ARG A 536 3.06 2.97 1.38
C ARG A 536 3.60 2.54 0.02
N HIS A 537 4.35 1.48 -0.01
CA HIS A 537 4.85 0.85 -1.20
C HIS A 537 3.70 0.32 -2.07
N ASP A 538 2.74 -0.42 -1.54
CA ASP A 538 1.59 -0.95 -2.26
C ASP A 538 0.63 0.14 -2.74
N THR A 539 0.57 1.31 -2.10
CA THR A 539 -0.27 2.42 -2.47
C THR A 539 0.47 3.54 -3.22
N ILE A 540 1.67 3.31 -3.93
CA ILE A 540 2.51 4.38 -4.48
C ILE A 540 1.97 5.05 -5.75
N LEU A 541 1.16 4.48 -6.57
CA LEU A 541 0.40 5.02 -7.69
C LEU A 541 -0.96 5.45 -7.20
N TYR A 542 -1.46 4.61 -6.41
CA TYR A 542 -2.29 4.65 -5.27
C TYR A 542 -1.43 4.25 -4.11
N ALA A 543 -0.52 3.40 -4.36
CA ALA A 543 0.75 2.89 -3.99
C ALA A 543 0.88 1.37 -4.14
N LYS A 544 1.82 0.51 -3.82
CA LYS A 544 2.20 -0.73 -4.44
C LYS A 544 3.13 -1.65 -3.63
N GLN A 545 3.41 -2.93 -3.85
CA GLN A 545 3.73 -4.07 -4.67
C GLN A 545 4.02 -5.43 -3.98
N SER A 546 4.22 -6.59 -4.74
CA SER A 546 4.44 -8.00 -4.37
C SER A 546 5.66 -8.70 -4.99
N VAL A 547 5.95 -10.04 -4.90
CA VAL A 547 5.64 -11.30 -5.56
C VAL A 547 6.50 -12.54 -5.20
N THR A 548 6.12 -13.74 -5.57
CA THR A 548 6.22 -15.18 -5.40
C THR A 548 7.56 -15.91 -5.58
N ALA A 549 7.71 -17.15 -4.97
CA ALA A 549 8.55 -18.26 -5.44
C ALA A 549 8.15 -19.64 -4.86
N GLU A 550 8.46 -20.74 -5.56
CA GLU A 550 8.04 -22.11 -5.31
C GLU A 550 8.94 -22.89 -4.34
N GLY A 551 8.36 -23.82 -3.57
CA GLY A 551 9.08 -24.82 -2.78
C GLY A 551 8.25 -26.07 -2.48
N ALA A 552 8.88 -27.24 -2.42
CA ALA A 552 8.23 -28.56 -2.33
C ALA A 552 8.17 -29.07 -0.89
N GLY A 553 7.03 -29.66 -0.50
CA GLY A 553 6.76 -30.18 0.83
C GLY A 553 7.37 -31.54 1.15
N GLY A 554 7.50 -31.82 2.43
CA GLY A 554 7.82 -33.11 3.03
C GLY A 554 7.27 -33.22 4.45
N GLU A 555 6.66 -34.34 4.81
CA GLU A 555 6.08 -34.60 6.13
C GLU A 555 7.12 -34.69 7.22
N GLU A 556 6.91 -33.98 8.35
CA GLU A 556 7.69 -34.16 9.57
C GLU A 556 6.94 -33.82 10.88
N PRO A 557 7.45 -34.18 12.07
CA PRO A 557 6.68 -34.32 13.29
C PRO A 557 6.27 -32.99 13.94
N GLU A 558 5.17 -33.06 14.70
CA GLU A 558 4.62 -31.95 15.48
C GLU A 558 5.68 -31.28 16.38
N ALA A 559 6.08 -30.07 16.02
CA ALA A 559 6.81 -29.19 16.91
C ALA A 559 5.83 -28.32 17.71
N PRO A 560 6.04 -28.12 19.02
CA PRO A 560 5.26 -27.12 19.77
C PRO A 560 5.49 -25.72 19.18
N GLY A 561 4.50 -24.83 19.28
CA GLY A 561 4.62 -23.46 18.78
C GLY A 561 3.89 -22.49 19.70
N TYR A 562 4.11 -21.20 19.47
CA TYR A 562 3.50 -20.09 20.20
C TYR A 562 3.11 -18.96 19.22
N VAL A 563 1.98 -18.30 19.46
CA VAL A 563 1.49 -17.17 18.66
C VAL A 563 1.66 -15.88 19.44
N GLU A 564 2.17 -14.80 18.85
CA GLU A 564 2.19 -13.48 19.51
C GLU A 564 0.79 -13.13 20.02
N PRO A 565 0.59 -12.79 21.32
CA PRO A 565 -0.74 -12.78 21.94
C PRO A 565 -1.50 -11.46 21.69
N TYR A 566 -1.80 -11.17 20.44
CA TYR A 566 -2.56 -9.99 19.98
C TYR A 566 -3.88 -10.37 19.30
N PRO A 567 -4.89 -10.95 20.00
CA PRO A 567 -6.11 -11.45 19.36
C PRO A 567 -6.89 -10.38 18.58
N ALA A 568 -6.88 -9.12 19.03
CA ALA A 568 -7.55 -8.02 18.34
C ALA A 568 -6.87 -7.69 16.98
N PHE A 569 -5.56 -7.88 16.87
CA PHE A 569 -4.82 -7.75 15.61
C PHE A 569 -5.26 -8.80 14.59
N TYR A 570 -5.27 -10.08 14.97
CA TYR A 570 -5.68 -11.16 14.05
C TYR A 570 -7.14 -11.02 13.60
N ALA A 571 -8.04 -10.60 14.52
CA ALA A 571 -9.42 -10.28 14.17
C ALA A 571 -9.50 -9.16 13.12
N LYS A 572 -8.66 -8.13 13.23
CA LYS A 572 -8.61 -7.03 12.26
C LYS A 572 -8.09 -7.46 10.89
N ILE A 573 -7.10 -8.33 10.83
CA ILE A 573 -6.61 -8.88 9.57
C ILE A 573 -7.69 -9.76 8.89
N ALA A 574 -8.41 -10.58 9.64
CA ALA A 574 -9.55 -11.34 9.12
C ALA A 574 -10.66 -10.43 8.56
N GLU A 575 -10.97 -9.33 9.24
CA GLU A 575 -11.92 -8.31 8.78
C GLU A 575 -11.45 -7.64 7.47
N LEU A 576 -10.17 -7.26 7.39
CA LEU A 576 -9.58 -6.64 6.19
C LEU A 576 -9.63 -7.58 4.99
N ALA A 577 -9.21 -8.83 5.16
CA ALA A 577 -9.25 -9.86 4.10
C ALA A 577 -10.68 -10.14 3.65
N THR A 578 -11.64 -10.20 4.58
CA THR A 578 -13.08 -10.36 4.29
C THR A 578 -13.61 -9.16 3.48
N THR A 579 -13.26 -7.94 3.90
CA THR A 579 -13.68 -6.71 3.24
C THR A 579 -13.09 -6.62 1.83
N LEU A 580 -11.80 -6.91 1.67
CA LEU A 580 -11.10 -6.95 0.39
C LEU A 580 -11.75 -7.95 -0.57
N ARG A 581 -11.95 -9.20 -0.12
CA ARG A 581 -12.61 -10.24 -0.90
C ARG A 581 -13.99 -9.84 -1.37
N LYS A 582 -14.80 -9.31 -0.44
CA LYS A 582 -16.16 -8.87 -0.75
C LYS A 582 -16.16 -7.74 -1.78
N GLY A 583 -15.34 -6.71 -1.60
CA GLY A 583 -15.26 -5.57 -2.53
C GLY A 583 -14.82 -6.00 -3.93
N LEU A 584 -13.79 -6.82 -4.05
CA LEU A 584 -13.32 -7.31 -5.35
C LEU A 584 -14.35 -8.20 -6.05
N VAL A 585 -15.12 -9.01 -5.30
CA VAL A 585 -16.27 -9.77 -5.84
C VAL A 585 -17.37 -8.83 -6.33
N ASP A 586 -17.74 -7.82 -5.53
CA ASP A 586 -18.81 -6.86 -5.87
C ASP A 586 -18.47 -6.05 -7.14
N TYR A 587 -17.19 -5.73 -7.36
CA TYR A 587 -16.70 -5.06 -8.57
C TYR A 587 -16.43 -6.03 -9.74
N GLY A 588 -16.47 -7.34 -9.54
CA GLY A 588 -16.13 -8.34 -10.57
C GLY A 588 -14.64 -8.34 -10.95
N LEU A 589 -13.75 -8.02 -10.01
CA LEU A 589 -12.31 -7.81 -10.19
C LEU A 589 -11.44 -8.89 -9.52
N ILE A 590 -11.99 -10.07 -9.27
CA ILE A 590 -11.29 -11.17 -8.62
C ILE A 590 -11.49 -12.48 -9.36
N ASP A 591 -10.42 -13.22 -9.56
CA ASP A 591 -10.45 -14.59 -10.07
C ASP A 591 -10.67 -15.63 -8.93
N PRO A 592 -11.05 -16.89 -9.25
CA PRO A 592 -11.33 -17.90 -8.24
C PRO A 592 -10.13 -18.29 -7.37
N ASP A 593 -8.90 -18.28 -7.88
CA ASP A 593 -7.69 -18.60 -7.12
C ASP A 593 -7.43 -17.50 -6.07
N SER A 594 -7.46 -16.25 -6.49
CA SER A 594 -7.37 -15.08 -5.63
C SER A 594 -8.45 -15.06 -4.53
N ALA A 595 -9.70 -15.43 -4.87
CA ALA A 595 -10.78 -15.52 -3.90
C ALA A 595 -10.55 -16.62 -2.84
N ASN A 596 -9.97 -17.77 -3.24
CA ASN A 596 -9.62 -18.87 -2.34
C ASN A 596 -8.47 -18.50 -1.40
N LYS A 597 -7.47 -17.75 -1.89
CA LYS A 597 -6.36 -17.27 -1.04
C LYS A 597 -6.83 -16.29 0.03
N LEU A 598 -7.73 -15.38 -0.31
CA LEU A 598 -8.36 -14.51 0.69
C LEU A 598 -9.16 -15.31 1.71
N GLU A 599 -9.88 -16.36 1.31
CA GLU A 599 -10.57 -17.27 2.23
C GLU A 599 -9.57 -18.00 3.16
N THR A 600 -8.43 -18.45 2.63
CA THR A 600 -7.34 -19.05 3.44
C THR A 600 -6.78 -18.03 4.45
N MET A 601 -6.54 -16.78 4.04
CA MET A 601 -6.06 -15.71 4.94
C MET A 601 -7.06 -15.41 6.06
N ILE A 602 -8.38 -15.39 5.73
CA ILE A 602 -9.45 -15.20 6.71
C ILE A 602 -9.42 -16.33 7.75
N GLY A 603 -9.48 -17.59 7.30
CA GLY A 603 -9.50 -18.76 8.19
C GLY A 603 -8.23 -18.91 9.04
N LEU A 604 -7.05 -18.61 8.45
CA LEU A 604 -5.79 -18.58 9.20
C LEU A 604 -5.83 -17.51 10.29
N SER A 605 -6.26 -16.28 9.97
CA SER A 605 -6.30 -15.18 10.93
C SER A 605 -7.31 -15.44 12.06
N GLU A 606 -8.48 -16.02 11.77
CA GLU A 606 -9.47 -16.43 12.79
C GLU A 606 -8.91 -17.52 13.71
N THR A 607 -8.16 -18.48 13.16
CA THR A 607 -7.50 -19.54 13.94
C THR A 607 -6.41 -18.96 14.84
N LEU A 608 -5.56 -18.06 14.32
CA LEU A 608 -4.52 -17.36 15.11
C LEU A 608 -5.14 -16.49 16.21
N GLN A 609 -6.29 -15.86 15.96
CA GLN A 609 -7.05 -15.13 16.99
C GLN A 609 -7.47 -16.07 18.13
N SER A 610 -8.02 -17.24 17.80
CA SER A 610 -8.43 -18.24 18.78
C SER A 610 -7.24 -18.73 19.61
N ILE A 611 -6.13 -19.06 18.96
CA ILE A 611 -4.90 -19.51 19.63
C ILE A 611 -4.39 -18.43 20.59
N ALA A 612 -4.21 -17.19 20.10
CA ALA A 612 -3.74 -16.07 20.92
C ALA A 612 -4.64 -15.82 22.14
N GLN A 613 -5.96 -15.96 22.01
CA GLN A 613 -6.89 -15.83 23.13
C GLN A 613 -6.72 -16.94 24.16
N LYS A 614 -6.52 -18.18 23.73
CA LYS A 614 -6.29 -19.34 24.61
C LYS A 614 -4.97 -19.24 25.35
N GLU A 615 -3.92 -18.81 24.68
CA GLU A 615 -2.60 -18.60 25.27
C GLU A 615 -2.65 -17.54 26.38
N LEU A 616 -3.40 -16.45 26.19
CA LEU A 616 -3.63 -15.43 27.23
C LEU A 616 -4.42 -15.96 28.44
N THR A 617 -5.31 -16.93 28.23
CA THR A 617 -6.13 -17.48 29.33
C THR A 617 -5.57 -18.76 29.93
N GLY A 618 -4.52 -19.32 29.34
CA GLY A 618 -3.91 -20.58 29.76
C GLY A 618 -4.76 -21.80 29.39
N GLU A 619 -5.62 -21.69 28.37
CA GLU A 619 -6.40 -22.81 27.84
C GLU A 619 -5.55 -23.67 26.92
N GLU A 620 -5.79 -24.98 26.91
CA GLU A 620 -5.09 -25.91 26.02
C GLU A 620 -5.51 -25.72 24.55
N LEU A 621 -4.52 -25.71 23.65
CA LEU A 621 -4.76 -25.70 22.21
C LEU A 621 -5.29 -27.05 21.74
N THR A 622 -6.20 -27.04 20.79
CA THR A 622 -6.67 -28.24 20.07
C THR A 622 -5.57 -28.82 19.19
N LEU A 623 -5.76 -30.05 18.69
CA LEU A 623 -4.82 -30.66 17.74
C LEU A 623 -4.75 -29.82 16.44
N ASP A 624 -5.87 -29.37 15.91
CA ASP A 624 -5.94 -28.58 14.68
C ASP A 624 -5.20 -27.24 14.83
N GLU A 625 -5.33 -26.55 15.98
CA GLU A 625 -4.60 -25.32 16.27
C GLU A 625 -3.08 -25.55 16.37
N ARG A 626 -2.65 -26.65 16.99
CA ARG A 626 -1.22 -27.04 17.04
C ARG A 626 -0.69 -27.36 15.64
N THR A 627 -1.48 -28.06 14.83
CA THR A 627 -1.14 -28.35 13.42
C THR A 627 -1.00 -27.05 12.62
N THR A 628 -1.93 -26.10 12.78
CA THR A 628 -1.85 -24.79 12.13
C THR A 628 -0.53 -24.07 12.44
N ILE A 629 -0.08 -24.10 13.70
CA ILE A 629 1.22 -23.50 14.05
C ILE A 629 2.37 -24.29 13.40
N ALA A 630 2.33 -25.62 13.47
CA ALA A 630 3.40 -26.47 12.92
C ALA A 630 3.54 -26.31 11.39
N GLU A 631 2.44 -26.06 10.69
CA GLU A 631 2.38 -25.87 9.23
C GLU A 631 2.35 -24.38 8.83
N TYR A 632 2.62 -23.47 9.74
CA TYR A 632 2.43 -22.03 9.50
C TYR A 632 3.26 -21.52 8.31
N GLY A 633 4.51 -21.97 8.16
CA GLY A 633 5.35 -21.63 7.00
C GLY A 633 4.69 -22.02 5.67
N HIS A 634 4.07 -23.18 5.62
CA HIS A 634 3.33 -23.65 4.44
C HIS A 634 2.07 -22.81 4.14
N TYR A 635 1.34 -22.35 5.17
CA TYR A 635 0.23 -21.40 4.95
C TYR A 635 0.72 -20.10 4.32
N LEU A 636 1.84 -19.54 4.81
CA LEU A 636 2.43 -18.33 4.23
C LEU A 636 2.88 -18.56 2.78
N GLU A 637 3.51 -19.70 2.50
CA GLU A 637 3.93 -20.08 1.16
C GLU A 637 2.73 -20.16 0.20
N ILE A 638 1.64 -20.84 0.59
CA ILE A 638 0.41 -20.93 -0.21
C ILE A 638 -0.19 -19.55 -0.50
N LEU A 639 -0.19 -18.63 0.49
CA LEU A 639 -0.73 -17.29 0.31
C LEU A 639 0.08 -16.47 -0.71
N GLU A 640 1.38 -16.66 -0.76
CA GLU A 640 2.27 -15.96 -1.68
C GLU A 640 2.38 -16.61 -3.07
N GLN A 641 2.11 -17.92 -3.22
CA GLN A 641 2.19 -18.64 -4.50
C GLN A 641 0.91 -18.48 -5.32
N PHE A 642 0.95 -17.73 -6.40
CA PHE A 642 -0.15 -17.64 -7.36
C PHE A 642 0.13 -18.53 -8.58
N SER A 643 -0.88 -19.32 -9.01
CA SER A 643 -0.78 -20.12 -10.22
C SER A 643 -0.80 -19.21 -11.45
N ASP A 644 0.32 -19.10 -12.14
CA ASP A 644 0.39 -18.46 -13.46
C ASP A 644 -0.21 -19.38 -14.53
N SER A 645 -1.53 -19.28 -14.72
CA SER A 645 -2.23 -20.05 -15.75
C SER A 645 -2.18 -19.40 -17.14
N GLU A 646 -1.49 -18.28 -17.33
CA GLU A 646 -1.34 -17.64 -18.62
C GLU A 646 0.13 -17.59 -19.08
N GLU A 647 0.39 -18.21 -20.23
CA GLU A 647 1.67 -18.22 -20.92
C GLU A 647 2.17 -16.78 -21.14
N GLY A 648 3.27 -16.40 -20.49
CA GLY A 648 4.04 -15.19 -20.81
C GLY A 648 4.38 -14.24 -19.65
N ARG A 649 3.91 -14.45 -18.42
CA ARG A 649 4.35 -13.67 -17.27
C ARG A 649 5.71 -14.20 -16.78
N THR A 650 6.77 -13.48 -17.09
CA THR A 650 8.10 -13.75 -16.53
C THR A 650 8.22 -12.91 -15.27
N LEU A 651 8.26 -13.57 -14.10
CA LEU A 651 8.55 -12.89 -12.84
C LEU A 651 9.95 -12.26 -12.89
N SER A 652 10.07 -11.03 -12.40
CA SER A 652 11.40 -10.44 -12.20
C SER A 652 12.11 -11.23 -11.10
N PRO A 653 13.42 -11.54 -11.22
CA PRO A 653 14.18 -12.19 -10.15
C PRO A 653 14.16 -11.44 -8.81
N THR A 654 13.87 -10.13 -8.83
CA THR A 654 13.72 -9.28 -7.64
C THR A 654 12.34 -9.39 -7.01
N ALA A 655 11.34 -9.76 -7.78
CA ALA A 655 9.99 -10.04 -7.30
C ALA A 655 9.91 -11.25 -6.34
N GLU A 656 10.93 -12.10 -6.31
CA GLU A 656 11.08 -13.24 -5.41
C GLU A 656 11.64 -12.87 -4.03
N LYS A 657 11.95 -11.59 -3.78
CA LYS A 657 12.58 -11.11 -2.54
C LYS A 657 11.64 -10.18 -1.77
N SER A 658 11.68 -10.22 -0.43
CA SER A 658 10.86 -9.37 0.44
C SER A 658 11.31 -7.91 0.55
N PRO A 659 12.58 -7.52 0.38
CA PRO A 659 12.97 -6.13 0.51
C PRO A 659 12.28 -5.23 -0.52
N LEU A 660 11.80 -4.08 -0.05
CA LEU A 660 11.13 -3.07 -0.84
C LEU A 660 11.43 -1.65 -0.32
N VAL A 661 11.15 -0.64 -1.14
CA VAL A 661 11.37 0.77 -0.79
C VAL A 661 10.22 1.65 -1.28
N ALA A 662 9.83 2.64 -0.49
CA ALA A 662 8.77 3.58 -0.82
C ALA A 662 9.20 5.02 -0.51
N ASP A 663 9.09 5.93 -1.49
CA ASP A 663 9.19 7.35 -1.22
C ASP A 663 7.87 7.87 -0.61
N VAL A 664 7.95 8.39 0.60
CA VAL A 664 6.76 8.73 1.39
C VAL A 664 6.53 10.22 1.55
N HIS A 665 7.56 11.05 1.37
CA HIS A 665 7.47 12.50 1.43
C HIS A 665 8.55 13.19 0.60
N SER A 666 8.20 14.30 -0.04
CA SER A 666 9.11 15.14 -0.86
C SER A 666 9.28 16.52 -0.27
N SER A 667 10.53 16.96 -0.09
CA SER A 667 10.85 18.36 0.25
C SER A 667 11.50 19.05 -0.94
N TYR A 668 10.78 19.96 -1.56
CA TYR A 668 11.33 20.82 -2.62
C TYR A 668 12.36 21.83 -2.10
N ASN A 669 12.30 22.21 -0.80
CA ASN A 669 13.26 23.10 -0.18
C ASN A 669 14.66 22.48 -0.08
N SER A 670 14.73 21.22 0.35
CA SER A 670 15.99 20.47 0.47
C SER A 670 16.33 19.64 -0.79
N HIS A 671 15.45 19.60 -1.79
CA HIS A 671 15.56 18.75 -2.98
C HIS A 671 15.76 17.26 -2.66
N ARG A 672 15.05 16.76 -1.62
CA ARG A 672 15.17 15.36 -1.16
C ARG A 672 13.79 14.72 -1.02
N ALA A 673 13.78 13.40 -1.26
CA ALA A 673 12.69 12.51 -0.89
C ALA A 673 13.08 11.74 0.38
N LEU A 674 12.10 11.50 1.24
CA LEU A 674 12.19 10.55 2.35
C LEU A 674 11.80 9.17 1.83
N GLU A 675 12.72 8.23 1.99
CA GLU A 675 12.53 6.82 1.64
C GLU A 675 12.38 5.99 2.90
N GLU A 676 11.36 5.14 2.91
CA GLU A 676 11.13 4.10 3.90
C GLU A 676 11.36 2.76 3.24
N ALA A 677 12.06 1.84 3.92
CA ALA A 677 12.38 0.56 3.29
C ALA A 677 12.35 -0.61 4.28
N THR A 678 12.07 -1.80 3.76
CA THR A 678 12.27 -3.06 4.46
C THR A 678 13.47 -3.80 3.87
N GLY A 679 14.19 -4.51 4.72
CA GLY A 679 15.29 -5.39 4.30
C GLY A 679 14.86 -6.85 4.25
N TYR A 680 15.82 -7.74 4.09
CA TYR A 680 15.61 -9.18 4.21
C TYR A 680 15.06 -9.55 5.61
N PRO A 681 14.20 -10.58 5.71
CA PRO A 681 13.65 -11.01 7.00
C PRO A 681 14.74 -11.37 8.00
N LEU A 682 14.57 -10.93 9.25
CA LEU A 682 15.39 -11.33 10.40
C LEU A 682 14.82 -12.58 11.05
N VAL A 683 15.67 -13.41 11.64
CA VAL A 683 15.22 -14.50 12.50
C VAL A 683 15.08 -13.97 13.93
N LEU A 684 13.86 -13.96 14.45
CA LEU A 684 13.53 -13.58 15.82
C LEU A 684 13.56 -14.82 16.72
N TYR A 685 14.53 -14.90 17.60
CA TYR A 685 14.58 -15.93 18.64
C TYR A 685 13.99 -15.37 19.94
N ALA A 686 13.10 -16.14 20.57
CA ALA A 686 12.53 -15.80 21.86
C ALA A 686 12.46 -17.02 22.76
N VAL A 687 12.68 -16.83 24.08
CA VAL A 687 12.51 -17.88 25.08
C VAL A 687 11.14 -17.75 25.71
N VAL A 688 10.29 -18.74 25.47
CA VAL A 688 8.94 -18.85 26.03
C VAL A 688 8.89 -20.08 26.94
N GLU A 689 8.16 -19.96 28.06
CA GLU A 689 7.91 -21.09 28.96
C GLU A 689 6.73 -21.91 28.42
N LEU A 690 7.00 -23.16 28.06
CA LEU A 690 6.00 -24.13 27.63
C LEU A 690 6.08 -25.37 28.52
N ASP A 691 4.95 -25.81 29.06
CA ASP A 691 4.85 -26.94 30.00
C ASP A 691 5.80 -26.81 31.20
N GLY A 692 6.00 -25.58 31.71
CA GLY A 692 6.87 -25.30 32.85
C GLY A 692 8.37 -25.37 32.54
N LYS A 693 8.76 -25.34 31.25
CA LYS A 693 10.16 -25.37 30.82
C LYS A 693 10.45 -24.24 29.82
N PRO A 694 11.56 -23.50 30.02
CA PRO A 694 11.97 -22.51 29.02
C PRO A 694 12.48 -23.20 27.76
N GLN A 695 11.94 -22.82 26.61
CA GLN A 695 12.32 -23.31 25.29
C GLN A 695 12.57 -22.12 24.35
N LEU A 696 13.50 -22.32 23.40
CA LEU A 696 13.82 -21.35 22.36
C LEU A 696 12.84 -21.54 21.19
N PHE A 697 12.18 -20.49 20.80
CA PHE A 697 11.29 -20.40 19.66
C PHE A 697 11.91 -19.52 18.58
N ALA A 698 11.55 -19.78 17.31
CA ALA A 698 12.00 -18.98 16.17
C ALA A 698 10.83 -18.49 15.33
N GLY A 699 10.87 -17.21 14.94
CA GLY A 699 9.92 -16.56 14.06
C GLY A 699 10.62 -15.55 13.16
N ALA A 700 9.86 -14.90 12.29
CA ALA A 700 10.38 -13.86 11.39
C ALA A 700 10.08 -12.46 11.91
N SER A 701 10.95 -11.47 11.60
CA SER A 701 10.72 -10.07 11.90
C SER A 701 11.23 -9.17 10.78
N TYR A 702 10.65 -7.98 10.64
CA TYR A 702 11.11 -6.96 9.68
C TYR A 702 12.50 -6.42 10.03
N ALA A 703 13.25 -6.06 8.99
CA ALA A 703 14.38 -5.15 9.05
C ALA A 703 13.96 -3.82 8.46
N TYR A 704 13.73 -2.80 9.28
CA TYR A 704 13.26 -1.48 8.85
C TYR A 704 14.41 -0.50 8.65
N TYR A 705 14.27 0.37 7.63
CA TYR A 705 15.21 1.43 7.27
C TYR A 705 14.47 2.73 6.94
N GLU A 706 15.08 3.86 7.30
CA GLU A 706 14.63 5.21 6.95
C GLU A 706 15.84 6.03 6.50
N PHE A 707 15.76 6.66 5.33
CA PHE A 707 16.84 7.48 4.78
C PHE A 707 16.31 8.49 3.76
N THR A 708 17.17 9.33 3.21
CA THR A 708 16.76 10.32 2.21
C THR A 708 17.63 10.25 0.96
N VAL A 709 17.02 10.50 -0.21
CA VAL A 709 17.68 10.57 -1.52
C VAL A 709 17.39 11.91 -2.21
N PRO A 710 18.18 12.34 -3.21
CA PRO A 710 17.78 13.43 -4.10
C PRO A 710 16.47 13.12 -4.82
N LEU A 711 15.62 14.14 -5.09
CA LEU A 711 14.31 13.94 -5.74
C LEU A 711 14.38 13.17 -7.08
N ALA A 712 15.44 13.39 -7.85
CA ALA A 712 15.65 12.70 -9.14
C ALA A 712 16.20 11.26 -8.99
N GLU A 713 16.59 10.85 -7.78
CA GLU A 713 17.25 9.56 -7.50
C GLU A 713 16.40 8.67 -6.61
N ARG A 714 15.04 8.80 -6.68
CA ARG A 714 14.12 7.88 -6.00
C ARG A 714 14.44 6.44 -6.39
N LEU A 715 14.48 5.56 -5.40
CA LEU A 715 14.87 4.17 -5.62
C LEU A 715 13.70 3.32 -6.17
N THR A 716 14.06 2.32 -6.97
CA THR A 716 13.20 1.16 -7.24
C THR A 716 13.58 0.02 -6.30
N ASP A 717 12.73 -1.01 -6.19
CA ASP A 717 13.04 -2.20 -5.39
C ASP A 717 14.32 -2.88 -5.86
N GLU A 718 14.56 -2.94 -7.17
CA GLU A 718 15.77 -3.52 -7.74
C GLU A 718 17.03 -2.73 -7.31
N GLU A 719 16.95 -1.41 -7.33
CA GLU A 719 18.05 -0.53 -6.90
C GLU A 719 18.29 -0.68 -5.39
N TRP A 720 17.23 -0.77 -4.57
CA TRP A 720 17.32 -1.00 -3.14
C TRP A 720 17.92 -2.36 -2.80
N ILE A 721 17.45 -3.43 -3.41
CA ILE A 721 17.98 -4.78 -3.25
C ILE A 721 19.47 -4.82 -3.62
N ALA A 722 19.88 -4.14 -4.70
CA ALA A 722 21.28 -4.07 -5.09
C ALA A 722 22.16 -3.36 -4.03
N LEU A 723 21.64 -2.35 -3.33
CA LEU A 723 22.32 -1.71 -2.20
C LEU A 723 22.48 -2.66 -1.01
N LEU A 724 21.43 -3.43 -0.69
CA LEU A 724 21.49 -4.47 0.37
C LEU A 724 22.50 -5.56 0.00
N ASP A 725 22.42 -6.13 -1.18
CA ASP A 725 23.28 -7.23 -1.65
C ASP A 725 24.76 -6.82 -1.75
N SER A 726 25.03 -5.54 -2.06
CA SER A 726 26.40 -5.00 -2.10
C SER A 726 26.93 -4.51 -0.76
N GLY A 727 26.10 -4.51 0.31
CA GLY A 727 26.45 -3.96 1.63
C GLY A 727 26.60 -2.43 1.64
N GLN A 728 26.00 -1.72 0.69
CA GLN A 728 26.01 -0.26 0.57
C GLN A 728 24.71 0.39 1.09
N ALA A 729 23.75 -0.40 1.56
CA ALA A 729 22.53 0.10 2.17
C ALA A 729 22.83 0.99 3.39
N PRO A 730 22.03 2.01 3.66
CA PRO A 730 22.08 2.77 4.92
C PRO A 730 21.97 1.84 6.14
N THR A 731 22.46 2.31 7.28
CA THR A 731 22.30 1.55 8.53
C THR A 731 20.86 1.64 9.02
N ARG A 732 20.37 0.57 9.66
CA ARG A 732 19.10 0.58 10.37
C ARG A 732 19.08 1.67 11.46
N PRO A 733 17.91 2.19 11.86
CA PRO A 733 17.80 3.16 12.93
C PRO A 733 18.45 2.66 14.23
N ALA A 734 19.25 3.50 14.89
CA ALA A 734 20.08 3.11 16.04
C ALA A 734 19.26 2.56 17.22
N TRP A 735 17.99 2.97 17.38
CA TRP A 735 17.12 2.48 18.46
C TRP A 735 16.74 0.99 18.30
N THR A 736 16.96 0.38 17.11
CA THR A 736 16.76 -1.06 16.88
C THR A 736 17.93 -1.91 17.42
N ASN A 737 19.11 -1.32 17.68
CA ASN A 737 20.31 -2.04 18.11
C ASN A 737 20.17 -2.65 19.52
N GLU A 738 19.13 -2.33 20.27
CA GLU A 738 18.88 -2.92 21.59
C GLU A 738 18.52 -4.42 21.50
N TRP A 739 17.96 -4.85 20.38
CA TRP A 739 17.43 -6.20 20.18
C TRP A 739 17.80 -6.84 18.82
N ILE A 740 18.22 -6.05 17.82
CA ILE A 740 18.78 -6.59 16.57
C ILE A 740 20.30 -6.64 16.71
N VAL A 741 20.87 -7.83 16.52
CA VAL A 741 22.32 -8.06 16.64
C VAL A 741 22.80 -8.77 15.39
N ASP A 742 23.56 -8.07 14.57
CA ASP A 742 24.23 -8.64 13.41
C ASP A 742 25.37 -9.59 13.83
N LYS A 743 25.89 -10.38 12.90
CA LYS A 743 27.00 -11.33 13.18
C LYS A 743 28.29 -10.63 13.53
#